data_c70acc21bb42793c7b17826c18ae497f
#
_entry.id   c70acc21bb42793c7b17826c18ae497f
#
_cell.length_a   1.000
_cell.length_b   1.000
_cell.length_c   1.000
_cell.angle_alpha   90.00
_cell.angle_beta   90.00
_cell.angle_gamma   90.00
#
_symmetry.space_group_name_H-M   'P 1'
#
loop_
_entity.id
_entity.type
_entity.pdbx_description
1 polymer ?
#
loop_
_entity_poly.entity_id
_entity_poly.type
_entity_poly.pdbx_seq_one_letter_code
_entity_poly.pdbx_strand_id
1 'polypeptide(L)'
;MHKKIQDSSGGNYIPEVPLETTFDTGDIVLDIQGRADGIIHNIDGSLTVDEIKTTVEDLEKFKDENIVWHQGQAKMYAWMILRNSNGHTKSIKVRVSYYKQGHIKDKLIVEEDFTFDELDRFANDLIHEFIARLKEKGQHNLSRNKSIDFLEFPYKEYRPGQQDLIAFSDRILLEESKGYVEAPTGIGKTVCVLYPFIKNFKEGKTSKIFYLTSKNSIKRQALKTVDALVKEGADLRCVAITAKETICMNDEGFKKHCNPDECPFAKDYYSKIYKVIRQALSEKNIFDEDDIKEIAMKNTICPFQLSLDLAVNSDICIYDYNYVFDPVVGNPEIMDSNLPLPYTLLVDEAHNLPSRAIEMYSARLDREFFMNVYTELTGRKTSKLKSAIVDIISWFDMRKSDKDIEILTEVPDDFITLLKGFQEEGLNLEKKPDAKYPDSYVSLKSAVKGFLKLPLKGKENYSYDITYYDGKADAIHIFCLDASEYIRDISDRFNATLFFSATLSPVDYYISLLGGTKDDEVNKLLNLPSPFERRNRLVMVDSIPSLRYADRNISLPRVLNSIYQMVREKNGNYFLYFPSYEYMLMAYERFEGLGEFVCIKQERNMTPSERIRFLDEFEEDPLRTHLGFLVLGGVFGEGIELKPHALNGVVIVSTGIPGIGYDNDRLKQYYAGKGLNGFDYAYTYPGFNKVIQAAGRVIRNVDDKGVILFIDSRFGHSNYRKLLDEVYPDRIYVSSPQEVREETMKFWKERS
;
A
#
# COMPACT_ATOMS: atom_id res chain seq x y z
N MET A 1 -19.55 21.68 -19.26
CA MET A 1 -20.58 22.70 -19.03
C MET A 1 -19.96 24.09 -18.98
N HIS A 2 -18.84 24.32 -18.29
CA HIS A 2 -18.10 25.59 -18.27
C HIS A 2 -17.92 26.17 -19.69
N LYS A 3 -17.36 25.43 -20.63
CA LYS A 3 -17.15 25.87 -22.02
C LYS A 3 -18.42 26.34 -22.70
N LYS A 4 -19.55 25.65 -22.48
CA LYS A 4 -20.85 26.08 -23.06
C LYS A 4 -21.38 27.40 -22.45
N ILE A 5 -21.09 27.62 -21.18
CA ILE A 5 -21.46 28.85 -20.47
C ILE A 5 -20.57 29.99 -20.98
N GLN A 6 -19.28 29.79 -21.08
CA GLN A 6 -18.30 30.73 -21.62
C GLN A 6 -18.64 31.13 -23.07
N ASP A 7 -18.93 30.14 -23.93
CA ASP A 7 -19.34 30.36 -25.35
C ASP A 7 -20.64 31.17 -25.47
N SER A 8 -21.51 31.13 -24.45
CA SER A 8 -22.77 31.86 -24.43
C SER A 8 -22.70 33.26 -23.81
N SER A 9 -21.54 33.67 -23.28
CA SER A 9 -21.40 34.88 -22.45
C SER A 9 -21.16 36.19 -23.21
N GLY A 10 -21.12 36.18 -24.57
CA GLY A 10 -20.97 37.37 -25.40
C GLY A 10 -19.55 37.79 -25.71
N GLY A 11 -19.39 38.76 -26.65
CA GLY A 11 -18.09 39.13 -27.22
C GLY A 11 -17.15 39.94 -26.31
N ASN A 12 -17.62 40.38 -25.15
CA ASN A 12 -16.83 41.08 -24.15
C ASN A 12 -16.31 40.15 -23.00
N TYR A 13 -16.53 38.84 -23.11
CA TYR A 13 -16.12 37.81 -22.19
C TYR A 13 -14.85 37.10 -22.71
N ILE A 14 -13.76 37.13 -21.97
CA ILE A 14 -12.51 36.42 -22.30
C ILE A 14 -12.43 35.19 -21.37
N PRO A 15 -12.56 33.95 -21.89
CA PRO A 15 -12.52 32.73 -21.09
C PRO A 15 -11.09 32.28 -20.78
N GLU A 16 -10.93 31.52 -19.69
CA GLU A 16 -9.72 30.77 -19.35
C GLU A 16 -8.45 31.63 -19.31
N VAL A 17 -8.52 32.79 -18.62
CA VAL A 17 -7.42 33.76 -18.60
C VAL A 17 -6.32 33.32 -17.62
N PRO A 18 -5.10 33.00 -18.10
CA PRO A 18 -3.98 32.72 -17.21
C PRO A 18 -3.52 34.01 -16.52
N LEU A 19 -3.27 33.90 -15.22
CA LEU A 19 -2.82 34.98 -14.35
C LEU A 19 -1.58 34.50 -13.61
N GLU A 20 -0.59 35.40 -13.49
CA GLU A 20 0.57 35.18 -12.64
C GLU A 20 1.00 36.48 -11.99
N THR A 21 1.55 36.40 -10.78
CA THR A 21 2.15 37.54 -10.09
C THR A 21 3.20 37.05 -9.10
N THR A 22 4.21 37.89 -8.85
CA THR A 22 5.24 37.59 -7.87
C THR A 22 5.02 38.40 -6.60
N PHE A 23 5.15 37.76 -5.46
CA PHE A 23 5.09 38.37 -4.14
C PHE A 23 6.43 38.18 -3.42
N ASP A 24 7.13 39.27 -3.17
CA ASP A 24 8.45 39.28 -2.56
C ASP A 24 8.41 39.89 -1.16
N THR A 25 8.87 39.13 -0.15
CA THR A 25 9.02 39.61 1.24
C THR A 25 10.47 39.95 1.61
N GLY A 26 11.39 39.88 0.64
CA GLY A 26 12.81 40.00 0.86
C GLY A 26 13.50 38.69 1.24
N ASP A 27 12.85 37.85 2.07
CA ASP A 27 13.35 36.52 2.47
C ASP A 27 12.78 35.40 1.60
N ILE A 28 11.56 35.57 1.11
CA ILE A 28 10.81 34.56 0.35
C ILE A 28 10.16 35.23 -0.85
N VAL A 29 10.38 34.67 -2.02
CA VAL A 29 9.71 35.06 -3.26
C VAL A 29 8.68 33.97 -3.60
N LEU A 30 7.42 34.37 -3.76
CA LEU A 30 6.33 33.48 -4.17
C LEU A 30 5.86 33.85 -5.57
N ASP A 31 5.91 32.88 -6.48
CA ASP A 31 5.26 32.99 -7.79
C ASP A 31 3.86 32.39 -7.68
N ILE A 32 2.85 33.26 -7.77
CA ILE A 32 1.46 32.91 -7.64
C ILE A 32 0.84 32.84 -9.03
N GLN A 33 0.36 31.66 -9.40
CA GLN A 33 -0.26 31.40 -10.69
C GLN A 33 -1.69 30.93 -10.52
N GLY A 34 -2.54 31.26 -11.50
CA GLY A 34 -3.91 30.82 -11.53
C GLY A 34 -4.53 31.01 -12.92
N ARG A 35 -5.75 30.55 -13.06
CA ARG A 35 -6.53 30.73 -14.29
C ARG A 35 -7.95 31.10 -13.93
N ALA A 36 -8.36 32.33 -14.26
CA ALA A 36 -9.71 32.78 -14.09
C ALA A 36 -10.63 32.13 -15.12
N ASP A 37 -11.80 31.63 -14.73
CA ASP A 37 -12.80 31.08 -15.65
C ASP A 37 -13.22 32.09 -16.71
N GLY A 38 -13.27 33.39 -16.33
CA GLY A 38 -13.49 34.45 -17.30
C GLY A 38 -13.23 35.86 -16.78
N ILE A 39 -12.93 36.74 -17.71
CA ILE A 39 -12.87 38.19 -17.49
C ILE A 39 -13.82 38.90 -18.43
N ILE A 40 -14.67 39.79 -17.88
CA ILE A 40 -15.62 40.60 -18.64
C ILE A 40 -15.08 42.02 -18.72
N HIS A 41 -14.97 42.55 -19.92
CA HIS A 41 -14.72 43.97 -20.19
C HIS A 41 -16.05 44.71 -20.30
N ASN A 42 -16.41 45.45 -19.27
CA ASN A 42 -17.65 46.19 -19.24
C ASN A 42 -17.61 47.42 -20.14
N ILE A 43 -18.80 47.90 -20.58
CA ILE A 43 -18.95 49.05 -21.52
C ILE A 43 -18.39 50.34 -20.94
N ASP A 44 -18.41 50.50 -19.61
CA ASP A 44 -17.86 51.63 -18.86
C ASP A 44 -16.32 51.57 -18.67
N GLY A 45 -15.67 50.52 -19.19
CA GLY A 45 -14.24 50.29 -19.08
C GLY A 45 -13.84 49.56 -17.78
N SER A 46 -14.78 49.20 -16.90
CA SER A 46 -14.50 48.39 -15.71
C SER A 46 -14.30 46.91 -16.06
N LEU A 47 -13.65 46.16 -15.18
CA LEU A 47 -13.43 44.73 -15.32
C LEU A 47 -14.28 43.93 -14.32
N THR A 48 -14.76 42.77 -14.73
CA THR A 48 -15.38 41.80 -13.84
C THR A 48 -14.64 40.47 -13.97
N VAL A 49 -14.18 39.90 -12.86
CA VAL A 49 -13.70 38.51 -12.80
C VAL A 49 -14.90 37.63 -12.55
N ASP A 50 -15.08 36.59 -13.38
CA ASP A 50 -16.19 35.65 -13.28
C ASP A 50 -15.64 34.25 -12.94
N GLU A 51 -16.08 33.72 -11.81
CA GLU A 51 -15.80 32.36 -11.34
C GLU A 51 -17.05 31.52 -11.53
N ILE A 52 -16.99 30.50 -12.35
CA ILE A 52 -18.14 29.67 -12.73
C ILE A 52 -18.16 28.39 -11.89
N LYS A 53 -19.24 28.19 -11.19
CA LYS A 53 -19.48 26.95 -10.43
C LYS A 53 -20.75 26.26 -10.94
N THR A 54 -20.68 24.93 -11.06
CA THR A 54 -21.83 24.15 -11.53
C THR A 54 -22.22 23.14 -10.45
N THR A 55 -23.50 23.07 -10.15
CA THR A 55 -24.05 22.15 -9.15
C THR A 55 -25.34 21.49 -9.64
N VAL A 56 -25.68 20.38 -9.04
CA VAL A 56 -27.00 19.73 -9.16
C VAL A 56 -27.88 20.02 -7.96
N GLU A 57 -27.31 20.58 -6.89
CA GLU A 57 -28.03 20.98 -5.70
C GLU A 57 -28.84 22.26 -5.93
N ASP A 58 -29.69 22.61 -4.99
CA ASP A 58 -30.34 23.91 -4.98
C ASP A 58 -29.28 25.02 -5.00
N LEU A 59 -29.45 26.02 -5.87
CA LEU A 59 -28.42 27.03 -6.09
C LEU A 59 -28.20 27.92 -4.86
N GLU A 60 -29.26 28.26 -4.12
CA GLU A 60 -29.16 29.08 -2.91
C GLU A 60 -28.43 28.32 -1.81
N LYS A 61 -28.82 27.07 -1.58
CA LYS A 61 -28.15 26.21 -0.59
C LYS A 61 -26.67 26.03 -0.93
N PHE A 62 -26.35 25.67 -2.17
CA PHE A 62 -24.96 25.46 -2.61
C PHE A 62 -24.13 26.75 -2.50
N LYS A 63 -24.72 27.89 -2.81
CA LYS A 63 -24.08 29.20 -2.61
C LYS A 63 -23.78 29.44 -1.12
N ASP A 64 -24.78 29.31 -0.25
CA ASP A 64 -24.65 29.61 1.18
C ASP A 64 -23.57 28.76 1.85
N GLU A 65 -23.41 27.50 1.43
CA GLU A 65 -22.40 26.59 1.96
C GLU A 65 -20.99 26.85 1.41
N ASN A 66 -20.85 27.44 0.21
CA ASN A 66 -19.57 27.50 -0.51
C ASN A 66 -19.10 28.91 -0.91
N ILE A 67 -19.92 29.95 -0.75
CA ILE A 67 -19.63 31.31 -1.25
C ILE A 67 -18.30 31.85 -0.77
N VAL A 68 -17.92 31.58 0.49
CA VAL A 68 -16.66 32.05 1.08
C VAL A 68 -15.44 31.54 0.29
N TRP A 69 -15.46 30.28 -0.11
CA TRP A 69 -14.37 29.66 -0.86
C TRP A 69 -14.35 30.12 -2.33
N HIS A 70 -15.51 30.12 -2.98
CA HIS A 70 -15.63 30.50 -4.37
C HIS A 70 -15.32 31.99 -4.60
N GLN A 71 -15.82 32.84 -3.69
CA GLN A 71 -15.52 34.25 -3.72
C GLN A 71 -14.06 34.51 -3.35
N GLY A 72 -13.49 33.75 -2.41
CA GLY A 72 -12.07 33.82 -2.07
C GLY A 72 -11.17 33.55 -3.26
N GLN A 73 -11.48 32.53 -4.06
CA GLN A 73 -10.75 32.22 -5.30
C GLN A 73 -10.85 33.38 -6.30
N ALA A 74 -12.06 33.88 -6.55
CA ALA A 74 -12.29 34.99 -7.47
C ALA A 74 -11.62 36.29 -6.99
N LYS A 75 -11.57 36.56 -5.66
CA LYS A 75 -10.85 37.68 -5.07
C LYS A 75 -9.35 37.59 -5.31
N MET A 76 -8.75 36.40 -5.22
CA MET A 76 -7.33 36.21 -5.56
C MET A 76 -7.04 36.53 -7.01
N TYR A 77 -7.86 36.09 -7.95
CA TYR A 77 -7.71 36.44 -9.35
C TYR A 77 -7.90 37.95 -9.59
N ALA A 78 -8.89 38.56 -8.95
CA ALA A 78 -9.12 40.00 -9.04
C ALA A 78 -7.93 40.80 -8.48
N TRP A 79 -7.35 40.35 -7.36
CA TRP A 79 -6.13 40.96 -6.80
C TRP A 79 -4.95 40.85 -7.77
N MET A 80 -4.72 39.69 -8.39
CA MET A 80 -3.63 39.50 -9.37
C MET A 80 -3.77 40.46 -10.56
N ILE A 81 -4.99 40.64 -11.07
CA ILE A 81 -5.30 41.56 -12.18
C ILE A 81 -4.99 43.01 -11.77
N LEU A 82 -5.50 43.47 -10.63
CA LEU A 82 -5.28 44.82 -10.15
C LEU A 82 -3.81 45.10 -9.84
N ARG A 83 -3.12 44.17 -9.23
CA ARG A 83 -1.67 44.28 -8.93
C ARG A 83 -0.87 44.42 -10.21
N ASN A 84 -1.15 43.66 -11.25
CA ASN A 84 -0.49 43.69 -12.53
C ASN A 84 -0.86 44.92 -13.39
N SER A 85 -1.95 45.64 -13.05
CA SER A 85 -2.37 46.84 -13.75
C SER A 85 -1.55 48.09 -13.44
N ASN A 86 -0.58 48.00 -12.53
CA ASN A 86 0.29 49.11 -12.10
C ASN A 86 -0.49 50.38 -11.67
N GLY A 87 -1.64 50.18 -11.02
CA GLY A 87 -2.46 51.27 -10.51
C GLY A 87 -3.40 51.94 -11.52
N HIS A 88 -3.46 51.46 -12.75
CA HIS A 88 -4.38 51.99 -13.77
C HIS A 88 -5.85 51.64 -13.45
N THR A 89 -6.10 50.51 -12.78
CA THR A 89 -7.44 50.07 -12.36
C THR A 89 -7.48 50.06 -10.85
N LYS A 90 -8.41 50.79 -10.23
CA LYS A 90 -8.52 50.93 -8.78
C LYS A 90 -9.54 50.03 -8.12
N SER A 91 -10.47 49.51 -8.86
CA SER A 91 -11.50 48.58 -8.41
C SER A 91 -11.88 47.60 -9.47
N ILE A 92 -12.41 46.46 -9.08
CA ILE A 92 -12.82 45.37 -9.97
C ILE A 92 -14.03 44.70 -9.36
N LYS A 93 -14.94 44.27 -10.23
CA LYS A 93 -16.09 43.50 -9.80
C LYS A 93 -15.69 42.01 -9.74
N VAL A 94 -16.04 41.37 -8.65
CA VAL A 94 -15.94 39.92 -8.45
C VAL A 94 -17.33 39.33 -8.62
N ARG A 95 -17.45 38.40 -9.54
CA ARG A 95 -18.65 37.63 -9.82
C ARG A 95 -18.40 36.17 -9.53
N VAL A 96 -19.33 35.53 -8.81
CA VAL A 96 -19.43 34.08 -8.73
C VAL A 96 -20.73 33.65 -9.37
N SER A 97 -20.62 32.88 -10.44
CA SER A 97 -21.76 32.44 -11.29
C SER A 97 -22.07 30.98 -11.02
N TYR A 98 -23.14 30.71 -10.31
CA TYR A 98 -23.63 29.36 -10.05
C TYR A 98 -24.62 28.93 -11.11
N TYR A 99 -24.42 27.73 -11.68
CA TYR A 99 -25.31 27.17 -12.70
C TYR A 99 -25.80 25.78 -12.31
N LYS A 100 -27.09 25.51 -12.59
CA LYS A 100 -27.67 24.17 -12.44
C LYS A 100 -27.13 23.27 -13.55
N GLN A 101 -26.57 22.13 -13.21
CA GLN A 101 -26.07 21.16 -14.20
C GLN A 101 -27.23 20.70 -15.13
N GLY A 102 -26.97 20.76 -16.46
CA GLY A 102 -27.99 20.43 -17.47
C GLY A 102 -28.94 21.57 -17.81
N HIS A 103 -29.00 22.66 -17.04
CA HIS A 103 -29.94 23.76 -17.20
C HIS A 103 -29.23 25.13 -17.15
N ILE A 104 -28.57 25.54 -18.24
CA ILE A 104 -27.80 26.81 -18.30
C ILE A 104 -28.67 28.05 -17.99
N LYS A 105 -29.99 27.95 -18.15
CA LYS A 105 -30.91 29.06 -17.83
C LYS A 105 -31.12 29.21 -16.32
N ASP A 106 -30.93 28.16 -15.55
CA ASP A 106 -31.09 28.18 -14.10
C ASP A 106 -29.72 28.58 -13.50
N LYS A 107 -29.61 29.87 -13.18
CA LYS A 107 -28.40 30.44 -12.66
C LYS A 107 -28.66 31.38 -11.48
N LEU A 108 -27.68 31.44 -10.58
CA LEU A 108 -27.63 32.41 -9.51
C LEU A 108 -26.28 33.13 -9.61
N ILE A 109 -26.31 34.44 -9.63
CA ILE A 109 -25.10 35.27 -9.76
C ILE A 109 -24.97 36.11 -8.52
N VAL A 110 -23.76 36.07 -7.91
CA VAL A 110 -23.38 36.93 -6.80
C VAL A 110 -22.28 37.85 -7.30
N GLU A 111 -22.51 39.15 -7.18
CA GLU A 111 -21.53 40.18 -7.60
C GLU A 111 -21.23 41.13 -6.45
N GLU A 112 -19.99 41.53 -6.34
CA GLU A 112 -19.54 42.51 -5.38
C GLU A 112 -18.35 43.29 -5.96
N ASP A 113 -18.32 44.58 -5.72
CA ASP A 113 -17.23 45.45 -6.14
C ASP A 113 -16.18 45.54 -5.05
N PHE A 114 -14.91 45.39 -5.41
CA PHE A 114 -13.79 45.49 -4.49
C PHE A 114 -12.76 46.49 -4.99
N THR A 115 -12.25 47.28 -4.06
CA THR A 115 -11.09 48.12 -4.29
C THR A 115 -9.80 47.33 -4.22
N PHE A 116 -8.72 47.88 -4.79
CA PHE A 116 -7.39 47.27 -4.66
C PHE A 116 -7.00 47.07 -3.19
N ASP A 117 -7.23 48.06 -2.34
CA ASP A 117 -6.85 48.00 -0.92
C ASP A 117 -7.58 46.91 -0.12
N GLU A 118 -8.84 46.61 -0.48
CA GLU A 118 -9.60 45.50 0.12
C GLU A 118 -9.05 44.14 -0.31
N LEU A 119 -8.81 43.99 -1.59
CA LEU A 119 -8.25 42.77 -2.15
C LEU A 119 -6.80 42.54 -1.73
N ASP A 120 -6.01 43.60 -1.63
CA ASP A 120 -4.62 43.53 -1.20
C ASP A 120 -4.52 43.12 0.29
N ARG A 121 -5.37 43.63 1.16
CA ARG A 121 -5.46 43.15 2.54
C ARG A 121 -5.84 41.68 2.60
N PHE A 122 -6.88 41.28 1.87
CA PHE A 122 -7.32 39.88 1.82
C PHE A 122 -6.20 38.94 1.31
N ALA A 123 -5.55 39.28 0.21
CA ALA A 123 -4.47 38.51 -0.38
C ALA A 123 -3.24 38.46 0.56
N ASN A 124 -2.85 39.60 1.14
CA ASN A 124 -1.73 39.68 2.07
C ASN A 124 -1.97 38.81 3.31
N ASP A 125 -3.19 38.80 3.89
CA ASP A 125 -3.51 37.94 5.03
C ASP A 125 -3.29 36.47 4.70
N LEU A 126 -3.80 36.00 3.55
CA LEU A 126 -3.60 34.61 3.09
C LEU A 126 -2.13 34.28 2.78
N ILE A 127 -1.44 35.19 2.10
CA ILE A 127 -0.05 35.00 1.71
C ILE A 127 0.84 35.00 2.96
N HIS A 128 0.62 35.88 3.90
CA HIS A 128 1.38 35.92 5.15
C HIS A 128 1.15 34.67 5.99
N GLU A 129 -0.08 34.15 6.05
CA GLU A 129 -0.36 32.87 6.71
C GLU A 129 0.40 31.73 6.04
N PHE A 130 0.39 31.68 4.70
CA PHE A 130 1.14 30.68 3.94
C PHE A 130 2.66 30.78 4.17
N ILE A 131 3.21 32.00 4.15
CA ILE A 131 4.63 32.27 4.43
C ILE A 131 4.99 31.86 5.86
N ALA A 132 4.11 32.13 6.84
CA ALA A 132 4.33 31.69 8.22
C ALA A 132 4.49 30.17 8.31
N ARG A 133 3.65 29.40 7.60
CA ARG A 133 3.75 27.94 7.50
C ARG A 133 5.08 27.49 6.87
N LEU A 134 5.50 28.14 5.78
CA LEU A 134 6.80 27.86 5.15
C LEU A 134 7.98 28.16 6.08
N LYS A 135 7.90 29.26 6.84
CA LYS A 135 8.94 29.64 7.82
C LYS A 135 8.98 28.64 8.98
N GLU A 136 7.84 28.21 9.50
CA GLU A 136 7.77 27.16 10.54
C GLU A 136 8.39 25.84 10.06
N LYS A 137 8.09 25.42 8.83
CA LYS A 137 8.71 24.24 8.20
C LYS A 137 10.21 24.41 8.01
N GLY A 138 10.65 25.59 7.54
CA GLY A 138 12.05 25.93 7.39
C GLY A 138 12.82 25.95 8.72
N GLN A 139 12.22 26.50 9.79
CA GLN A 139 12.78 26.46 11.14
C GLN A 139 12.92 25.03 11.68
N HIS A 140 11.91 24.20 11.48
CA HIS A 140 12.00 22.77 11.82
C HIS A 140 13.13 22.09 11.07
N ASN A 141 13.25 22.30 9.74
CA ASN A 141 14.32 21.72 8.93
C ASN A 141 15.71 22.13 9.44
N LEU A 142 15.86 23.40 9.85
CA LEU A 142 17.13 23.89 10.44
C LEU A 142 17.41 23.23 11.79
N SER A 143 16.40 23.12 12.68
CA SER A 143 16.52 22.44 13.97
C SER A 143 16.87 20.97 13.78
N ARG A 144 16.13 20.27 12.90
CA ARG A 144 16.41 18.88 12.53
C ARG A 144 17.83 18.72 12.05
N ASN A 145 18.26 19.52 11.07
CA ASN A 145 19.59 19.38 10.47
C ASN A 145 20.71 19.62 11.50
N LYS A 146 20.52 20.53 12.45
CA LYS A 146 21.47 20.72 13.56
C LYS A 146 21.49 19.55 14.52
N SER A 147 20.33 18.98 14.83
CA SER A 147 20.23 17.85 15.78
C SER A 147 20.91 16.59 15.24
N ILE A 148 20.80 16.33 13.93
CA ILE A 148 21.39 15.15 13.30
C ILE A 148 22.91 15.24 13.11
N ASP A 149 23.54 16.39 13.25
CA ASP A 149 25.01 16.52 13.20
C ASP A 149 25.66 15.65 14.27
N PHE A 150 25.09 15.63 15.46
CA PHE A 150 25.58 14.90 16.62
C PHE A 150 24.87 13.55 16.81
N LEU A 151 23.97 13.18 15.92
CA LEU A 151 23.24 11.92 16.02
C LEU A 151 24.20 10.74 15.85
N GLU A 152 24.30 9.92 16.87
CA GLU A 152 25.02 8.65 16.88
C GLU A 152 24.09 7.47 16.57
N PHE A 153 24.69 6.35 16.23
CA PHE A 153 23.92 5.11 16.06
C PHE A 153 23.34 4.68 17.41
N PRO A 154 22.02 4.35 17.51
CA PRO A 154 21.33 4.22 18.80
C PRO A 154 21.71 2.97 19.61
N TYR A 155 22.67 2.19 19.15
CA TYR A 155 23.15 0.99 19.83
C TYR A 155 24.67 1.06 20.03
N LYS A 156 25.15 0.64 21.21
CA LYS A 156 26.55 0.73 21.58
C LYS A 156 27.49 -0.11 20.71
N GLU A 157 27.00 -1.23 20.21
CA GLU A 157 27.77 -2.17 19.41
C GLU A 157 27.07 -2.49 18.11
N TYR A 158 27.82 -2.60 17.02
CA TYR A 158 27.33 -3.03 15.73
C TYR A 158 27.28 -4.56 15.67
N ARG A 159 26.17 -5.09 15.16
CA ARG A 159 26.09 -6.50 14.78
C ARG A 159 26.81 -6.73 13.44
N PRO A 160 27.30 -7.96 13.17
CA PRO A 160 27.89 -8.29 11.88
C PRO A 160 26.99 -7.87 10.70
N GLY A 161 27.55 -7.22 9.69
CA GLY A 161 26.85 -6.74 8.49
C GLY A 161 26.09 -5.41 8.63
N GLN A 162 25.92 -4.86 9.84
CA GLN A 162 25.22 -3.57 10.00
C GLN A 162 25.99 -2.42 9.35
N GLN A 163 27.30 -2.36 9.51
CA GLN A 163 28.15 -1.32 8.93
C GLN A 163 28.11 -1.39 7.40
N ASP A 164 28.12 -2.59 6.82
CA ASP A 164 28.03 -2.78 5.38
C ASP A 164 26.67 -2.28 4.85
N LEU A 165 25.57 -2.58 5.59
CA LEU A 165 24.24 -2.13 5.24
C LEU A 165 24.10 -0.59 5.32
N ILE A 166 24.66 0.03 6.35
CA ILE A 166 24.69 1.49 6.51
C ILE A 166 25.47 2.12 5.36
N ALA A 167 26.68 1.63 5.07
CA ALA A 167 27.53 2.15 4.00
C ALA A 167 26.89 1.97 2.62
N PHE A 168 26.22 0.83 2.38
CA PHE A 168 25.50 0.61 1.14
C PHE A 168 24.30 1.56 0.99
N SER A 169 23.51 1.74 2.04
CA SER A 169 22.35 2.64 2.06
C SER A 169 22.78 4.09 1.81
N ASP A 170 23.86 4.52 2.43
CA ASP A 170 24.47 5.85 2.22
C ASP A 170 24.91 6.03 0.76
N ARG A 171 25.59 5.04 0.19
CA ARG A 171 26.03 5.04 -1.20
C ARG A 171 24.85 5.19 -2.17
N ILE A 172 23.75 4.43 -1.98
CA ILE A 172 22.55 4.48 -2.83
C ILE A 172 21.95 5.89 -2.82
N LEU A 173 21.89 6.55 -1.65
CA LEU A 173 21.40 7.93 -1.56
C LEU A 173 22.32 8.93 -2.25
N LEU A 174 23.63 8.82 -2.01
CA LEU A 174 24.62 9.76 -2.61
C LEU A 174 24.66 9.64 -4.13
N GLU A 175 24.47 8.44 -4.67
CA GLU A 175 24.41 8.17 -6.11
C GLU A 175 23.02 8.46 -6.73
N GLU A 176 22.05 8.86 -5.91
CA GLU A 176 20.67 9.13 -6.35
C GLU A 176 20.12 7.96 -7.18
N SER A 177 20.19 6.75 -6.65
CA SER A 177 19.96 5.52 -7.38
C SER A 177 19.02 4.55 -6.66
N LYS A 178 18.76 3.39 -7.29
CA LYS A 178 18.04 2.27 -6.67
C LYS A 178 19.02 1.27 -6.10
N GLY A 179 18.65 0.67 -4.95
CA GLY A 179 19.43 -0.40 -4.33
C GLY A 179 18.55 -1.56 -3.89
N TYR A 180 19.13 -2.75 -3.87
CA TYR A 180 18.47 -3.99 -3.46
C TYR A 180 19.27 -4.64 -2.34
N VAL A 181 18.60 -5.01 -1.26
CA VAL A 181 19.25 -5.58 -0.08
C VAL A 181 18.56 -6.86 0.35
N GLU A 182 19.30 -7.96 0.32
CA GLU A 182 18.94 -9.16 1.04
C GLU A 182 19.71 -9.20 2.35
N ALA A 183 18.99 -9.02 3.47
CA ALA A 183 19.58 -9.01 4.80
C ALA A 183 18.72 -9.84 5.77
N PRO A 184 19.29 -10.86 6.42
CA PRO A 184 18.56 -11.76 7.29
C PRO A 184 17.80 -11.07 8.41
N THR A 185 16.79 -11.76 8.97
CA THR A 185 16.11 -11.31 10.20
C THR A 185 17.10 -11.17 11.34
N GLY A 186 16.83 -10.27 12.29
CA GLY A 186 17.68 -10.07 13.48
C GLY A 186 18.90 -9.17 13.28
N ILE A 187 19.28 -8.82 12.05
CA ILE A 187 20.39 -7.90 11.80
C ILE A 187 20.07 -6.44 12.18
N GLY A 188 18.79 -6.07 12.34
CA GLY A 188 18.39 -4.70 12.62
C GLY A 188 18.26 -3.84 11.37
N LYS A 189 17.71 -4.39 10.26
CA LYS A 189 17.51 -3.71 8.97
C LYS A 189 16.95 -2.30 9.11
N THR A 190 15.86 -2.15 9.84
CA THR A 190 15.11 -0.89 9.95
C THR A 190 16.00 0.27 10.42
N VAL A 191 16.79 0.09 11.46
CA VAL A 191 17.68 1.14 11.96
C VAL A 191 18.86 1.38 11.02
N CYS A 192 19.46 0.30 10.47
CA CYS A 192 20.60 0.43 9.56
C CYS A 192 20.24 1.10 8.24
N VAL A 193 18.96 1.00 7.82
CA VAL A 193 18.46 1.68 6.64
C VAL A 193 18.06 3.11 6.99
N LEU A 194 17.27 3.36 8.04
CA LEU A 194 16.81 4.71 8.38
C LEU A 194 17.96 5.66 8.78
N TYR A 195 18.91 5.19 9.57
CA TYR A 195 19.97 6.01 10.13
C TYR A 195 20.78 6.79 9.06
N PRO A 196 21.36 6.16 8.01
CA PRO A 196 22.11 6.91 6.99
C PRO A 196 21.23 7.88 6.19
N PHE A 197 20.00 7.52 5.86
CA PHE A 197 19.10 8.44 5.15
C PHE A 197 18.72 9.65 6.00
N ILE A 198 18.52 9.48 7.30
CA ILE A 198 18.28 10.59 8.24
C ILE A 198 19.50 11.49 8.36
N LYS A 199 20.70 10.94 8.47
CA LYS A 199 21.95 11.71 8.54
C LYS A 199 22.14 12.61 7.30
N ASN A 200 21.63 12.21 6.14
CA ASN A 200 21.75 12.93 4.88
C ASN A 200 20.67 13.99 4.62
N PHE A 201 19.71 14.20 5.54
CA PHE A 201 18.80 15.34 5.42
C PHE A 201 19.54 16.69 5.33
N LYS A 202 20.64 16.82 6.07
CA LYS A 202 21.45 18.05 6.09
C LYS A 202 22.17 18.33 4.77
N GLU A 203 22.49 17.29 4.00
CA GLU A 203 23.15 17.40 2.70
C GLU A 203 22.16 17.80 1.57
N GLY A 204 20.86 17.89 1.90
CA GLY A 204 19.81 18.22 0.93
C GLY A 204 19.52 17.12 -0.09
N LYS A 205 20.10 15.93 0.08
CA LYS A 205 19.91 14.78 -0.80
C LYS A 205 18.51 14.18 -0.72
N THR A 206 17.84 14.37 0.40
CA THR A 206 16.44 14.03 0.58
C THR A 206 15.77 15.05 1.48
N SER A 207 14.50 15.35 1.24
CA SER A 207 13.71 16.24 2.09
C SER A 207 12.64 15.48 2.89
N LYS A 208 12.36 14.23 2.53
CA LYS A 208 11.37 13.36 3.17
C LYS A 208 11.65 11.89 2.89
N ILE A 209 11.36 11.04 3.85
CA ILE A 209 11.48 9.59 3.72
C ILE A 209 10.07 8.96 3.70
N PHE A 210 9.78 8.20 2.66
CA PHE A 210 8.62 7.31 2.56
C PHE A 210 9.07 5.90 2.92
N TYR A 211 8.66 5.42 4.10
CA TYR A 211 8.94 4.07 4.56
C TYR A 211 7.71 3.20 4.33
N LEU A 212 7.83 2.21 3.46
CA LEU A 212 6.70 1.37 3.06
C LEU A 212 6.79 -0.02 3.68
N THR A 213 5.66 -0.50 4.19
CA THR A 213 5.50 -1.87 4.67
C THR A 213 4.04 -2.29 4.67
N SER A 214 3.79 -3.56 4.36
CA SER A 214 2.44 -4.14 4.32
C SER A 214 1.91 -4.61 5.68
N LYS A 215 2.70 -4.52 6.76
CA LYS A 215 2.38 -5.15 8.06
C LYS A 215 2.40 -4.18 9.22
N ASN A 216 1.35 -4.21 10.06
CA ASN A 216 1.24 -3.33 11.23
C ASN A 216 2.34 -3.56 12.28
N SER A 217 2.83 -4.80 12.45
CA SER A 217 3.96 -5.10 13.35
C SER A 217 5.24 -4.38 12.91
N ILE A 218 5.51 -4.36 11.59
CA ILE A 218 6.68 -3.67 11.03
C ILE A 218 6.52 -2.15 11.10
N LYS A 219 5.29 -1.61 10.90
CA LYS A 219 5.00 -0.19 11.13
C LYS A 219 5.38 0.22 12.56
N ARG A 220 4.96 -0.58 13.56
CA ARG A 220 5.31 -0.32 14.98
C ARG A 220 6.83 -0.40 15.21
N GLN A 221 7.52 -1.34 14.56
CA GLN A 221 8.97 -1.46 14.66
C GLN A 221 9.68 -0.23 14.05
N ALA A 222 9.21 0.26 12.91
CA ALA A 222 9.75 1.47 12.30
C ALA A 222 9.54 2.70 13.20
N LEU A 223 8.34 2.86 13.78
CA LEU A 223 8.06 3.93 14.76
C LEU A 223 8.97 3.85 15.98
N LYS A 224 9.17 2.65 16.57
CA LYS A 224 10.10 2.44 17.69
C LYS A 224 11.55 2.79 17.33
N THR A 225 11.93 2.53 16.08
CA THR A 225 13.28 2.89 15.60
C THR A 225 13.45 4.39 15.50
N VAL A 226 12.45 5.11 14.96
CA VAL A 226 12.48 6.57 14.91
C VAL A 226 12.46 7.16 16.33
N ASP A 227 11.64 6.62 17.23
CA ASP A 227 11.61 7.03 18.65
C ASP A 227 12.97 6.85 19.34
N ALA A 228 13.68 5.75 19.05
CA ALA A 228 15.03 5.56 19.57
C ALA A 228 16.00 6.64 19.07
N LEU A 229 15.93 7.02 17.79
CA LEU A 229 16.77 8.09 17.22
C LEU A 229 16.40 9.47 17.78
N VAL A 230 15.11 9.72 18.06
CA VAL A 230 14.66 10.94 18.73
C VAL A 230 15.19 11.01 20.17
N LYS A 231 15.20 9.89 20.89
CA LYS A 231 15.78 9.81 22.25
C LYS A 231 17.30 10.05 22.28
N GLU A 232 18.00 9.72 21.19
CA GLU A 232 19.42 10.08 20.99
C GLU A 232 19.60 11.55 20.56
N GLY A 233 18.55 12.35 20.53
CA GLY A 233 18.61 13.79 20.31
C GLY A 233 18.22 14.29 18.92
N ALA A 234 17.76 13.42 18.02
CA ALA A 234 17.29 13.84 16.71
C ALA A 234 15.92 14.54 16.79
N ASP A 235 15.79 15.74 16.22
CA ASP A 235 14.52 16.48 16.10
C ASP A 235 13.78 16.04 14.81
N LEU A 236 13.16 14.85 14.86
CA LEU A 236 12.48 14.24 13.72
C LEU A 236 10.98 14.19 13.92
N ARG A 237 10.22 14.50 12.89
CA ARG A 237 8.77 14.31 12.84
C ARG A 237 8.42 13.07 12.05
N CYS A 238 7.59 12.20 12.63
CA CYS A 238 7.18 10.93 11.99
C CYS A 238 5.69 10.68 12.19
N VAL A 239 5.05 10.16 11.15
CA VAL A 239 3.65 9.71 11.21
C VAL A 239 3.49 8.36 10.54
N ALA A 240 2.69 7.48 11.16
CA ALA A 240 2.28 6.21 10.56
C ALA A 240 0.81 6.30 10.10
N ILE A 241 0.59 6.08 8.83
CA ILE A 241 -0.75 6.15 8.24
C ILE A 241 -1.47 4.81 8.40
N THR A 242 -2.68 4.87 8.93
CA THR A 242 -3.60 3.74 9.04
C THR A 242 -4.71 3.87 8.00
N ALA A 243 -5.14 2.73 7.44
CA ALA A 243 -6.21 2.70 6.45
C ALA A 243 -7.49 3.35 6.98
N LYS A 244 -8.20 4.06 6.11
CA LYS A 244 -9.40 4.83 6.45
C LYS A 244 -10.45 3.98 7.17
N GLU A 245 -10.67 2.76 6.70
CA GLU A 245 -11.65 1.82 7.26
C GLU A 245 -11.31 1.42 8.70
N THR A 246 -10.03 1.44 9.06
CA THR A 246 -9.56 1.09 10.41
C THR A 246 -9.58 2.28 11.35
N ILE A 247 -9.13 3.45 10.88
CA ILE A 247 -8.96 4.62 11.75
C ILE A 247 -10.24 5.46 11.90
N CYS A 248 -11.22 5.30 11.00
CA CYS A 248 -12.47 6.06 11.04
C CYS A 248 -13.23 5.80 12.34
N MET A 249 -13.62 6.86 13.02
CA MET A 249 -14.35 6.84 14.30
C MET A 249 -15.86 7.01 14.13
N ASN A 250 -16.33 7.16 12.91
CA ASN A 250 -17.75 7.27 12.63
C ASN A 250 -18.41 5.88 12.67
N ASP A 251 -19.74 5.82 12.83
CA ASP A 251 -20.49 4.56 12.85
C ASP A 251 -20.23 3.73 11.60
N GLU A 252 -20.40 2.40 11.70
CA GLU A 252 -20.04 1.48 10.60
C GLU A 252 -20.72 1.81 9.26
N GLY A 253 -21.94 2.37 9.28
CA GLY A 253 -22.64 2.83 8.09
C GLY A 253 -21.95 3.99 7.37
N PHE A 254 -21.25 4.86 8.10
CA PHE A 254 -20.52 6.00 7.54
C PHE A 254 -19.09 5.68 7.09
N LYS A 255 -18.48 4.60 7.58
CA LYS A 255 -17.11 4.20 7.19
C LYS A 255 -17.00 3.96 5.70
N LYS A 256 -18.04 3.41 5.07
CA LYS A 256 -18.11 3.13 3.64
C LYS A 256 -18.62 4.33 2.83
N HIS A 257 -19.53 5.12 3.39
CA HIS A 257 -20.13 6.31 2.80
C HIS A 257 -19.59 7.59 3.42
N CYS A 258 -18.33 7.91 3.17
CA CYS A 258 -17.78 9.16 3.65
C CYS A 258 -18.42 10.36 2.92
N ASN A 259 -19.47 10.90 3.51
CA ASN A 259 -20.06 12.17 3.08
C ASN A 259 -19.54 13.28 4.02
N PRO A 260 -18.68 14.19 3.51
CA PRO A 260 -18.15 15.30 4.34
C PRO A 260 -19.23 16.16 4.96
N ASP A 261 -20.36 16.34 4.28
CA ASP A 261 -21.46 17.22 4.75
C ASP A 261 -22.26 16.62 5.90
N GLU A 262 -22.32 15.28 6.00
CA GLU A 262 -23.03 14.55 7.04
C GLU A 262 -22.12 14.09 8.18
N CYS A 263 -20.81 13.97 7.93
CA CYS A 263 -19.87 13.47 8.90
C CYS A 263 -19.47 14.55 9.91
N PRO A 264 -19.75 14.40 11.22
CA PRO A 264 -19.39 15.39 12.21
C PRO A 264 -17.89 15.67 12.32
N PHE A 265 -17.04 14.68 11.95
CA PHE A 265 -15.59 14.81 11.94
C PHE A 265 -15.04 15.48 10.68
N ALA A 266 -15.79 15.48 9.59
CA ALA A 266 -15.37 16.11 8.33
C ALA A 266 -15.89 17.56 8.22
N LYS A 267 -16.99 17.87 8.90
CA LYS A 267 -17.58 19.20 8.91
C LYS A 267 -16.61 20.21 9.50
N ASP A 268 -16.45 21.33 8.81
CA ASP A 268 -15.53 22.41 9.18
C ASP A 268 -14.06 21.99 9.35
N TYR A 269 -13.65 20.87 8.76
CA TYR A 269 -12.31 20.32 8.90
C TYR A 269 -11.23 21.35 8.55
N TYR A 270 -11.34 21.98 7.37
CA TYR A 270 -10.33 22.92 6.87
C TYR A 270 -10.21 24.20 7.69
N SER A 271 -11.25 24.61 8.41
CA SER A 271 -11.20 25.77 9.30
C SER A 271 -10.43 25.51 10.59
N LYS A 272 -10.30 24.22 10.99
CA LYS A 272 -9.67 23.80 12.26
C LYS A 272 -8.26 23.25 12.07
N ILE A 273 -8.00 22.57 10.95
CA ILE A 273 -6.85 21.68 10.82
C ILE A 273 -5.51 22.34 11.04
N TYR A 274 -5.30 23.57 10.56
CA TYR A 274 -4.02 24.25 10.74
C TYR A 274 -3.66 24.46 12.21
N LYS A 275 -4.63 24.94 13.00
CA LYS A 275 -4.44 25.13 14.43
C LYS A 275 -4.18 23.82 15.16
N VAL A 276 -4.90 22.77 14.76
CA VAL A 276 -4.73 21.43 15.36
C VAL A 276 -3.37 20.86 15.06
N ILE A 277 -2.90 20.92 13.80
CA ILE A 277 -1.57 20.43 13.42
C ILE A 277 -0.49 21.20 14.17
N ARG A 278 -0.58 22.51 14.21
CA ARG A 278 0.41 23.35 14.92
C ARG A 278 0.50 22.99 16.40
N GLN A 279 -0.64 22.78 17.05
CA GLN A 279 -0.68 22.34 18.45
C GLN A 279 -0.09 20.92 18.57
N ALA A 280 -0.51 19.96 17.77
CA ALA A 280 -0.01 18.59 17.81
C ALA A 280 1.52 18.51 17.64
N LEU A 281 2.07 19.24 16.64
CA LEU A 281 3.51 19.30 16.39
C LEU A 281 4.31 20.06 17.48
N SER A 282 3.65 20.89 18.30
CA SER A 282 4.29 21.51 19.48
C SER A 282 4.35 20.59 20.71
N GLU A 283 3.46 19.59 20.76
CA GLU A 283 3.33 18.66 21.89
C GLU A 283 4.08 17.34 21.64
N LYS A 284 4.16 16.88 20.38
CA LYS A 284 4.69 15.56 20.01
C LYS A 284 5.31 15.55 18.61
N ASN A 285 6.32 14.71 18.41
CA ASN A 285 7.01 14.55 17.12
C ASN A 285 6.65 13.25 16.37
N ILE A 286 6.18 12.22 17.07
CA ILE A 286 5.88 10.90 16.51
C ILE A 286 4.40 10.60 16.73
N PHE A 287 3.69 10.27 15.67
CA PHE A 287 2.24 10.03 15.67
C PHE A 287 1.93 8.62 15.20
N ASP A 288 1.35 7.83 16.07
CA ASP A 288 0.76 6.53 15.75
C ASP A 288 -0.77 6.61 15.60
N GLU A 289 -1.42 5.47 15.44
CA GLU A 289 -2.87 5.39 15.27
C GLU A 289 -3.64 5.92 16.47
N ASP A 290 -3.17 5.62 17.68
CA ASP A 290 -3.86 6.00 18.92
C ASP A 290 -3.74 7.51 19.17
N ASP A 291 -2.57 8.08 18.93
CA ASP A 291 -2.34 9.53 18.98
C ASP A 291 -3.26 10.29 18.02
N ILE A 292 -3.35 9.81 16.77
CA ILE A 292 -4.19 10.44 15.75
C ILE A 292 -5.66 10.38 16.15
N LYS A 293 -6.15 9.25 16.69
CA LYS A 293 -7.51 9.11 17.19
C LYS A 293 -7.80 10.04 18.37
N GLU A 294 -6.86 10.14 19.31
CA GLU A 294 -7.00 11.04 20.47
C GLU A 294 -7.11 12.52 20.04
N ILE A 295 -6.20 12.98 19.19
CA ILE A 295 -6.22 14.34 18.65
C ILE A 295 -7.51 14.61 17.86
N ALA A 296 -7.92 13.66 17.03
CA ALA A 296 -9.12 13.77 16.20
C ALA A 296 -10.39 13.85 17.05
N MET A 297 -10.50 13.03 18.09
CA MET A 297 -11.61 13.03 19.04
C MET A 297 -11.71 14.39 19.78
N LYS A 298 -10.59 14.86 20.34
CA LYS A 298 -10.50 16.11 21.09
C LYS A 298 -10.95 17.32 20.28
N ASN A 299 -10.66 17.33 18.98
CA ASN A 299 -10.93 18.47 18.09
C ASN A 299 -12.15 18.28 17.18
N THR A 300 -12.79 17.11 17.23
CA THR A 300 -13.89 16.72 16.33
C THR A 300 -13.50 16.94 14.85
N ILE A 301 -12.43 16.26 14.41
CA ILE A 301 -11.91 16.29 13.05
C ILE A 301 -11.67 14.87 12.53
N CYS A 302 -11.64 14.69 11.20
CA CYS A 302 -11.42 13.38 10.56
C CYS A 302 -10.02 12.84 10.87
N PRO A 303 -9.87 11.68 11.55
CA PRO A 303 -8.56 11.12 11.90
C PRO A 303 -7.77 10.72 10.66
N PHE A 304 -8.43 10.20 9.62
CA PHE A 304 -7.76 9.82 8.38
C PHE A 304 -7.16 11.04 7.67
N GLN A 305 -7.96 12.09 7.48
CA GLN A 305 -7.46 13.32 6.85
C GLN A 305 -6.38 13.99 7.71
N LEU A 306 -6.55 14.01 9.04
CA LEU A 306 -5.52 14.50 9.97
C LEU A 306 -4.18 13.78 9.77
N SER A 307 -4.21 12.45 9.61
CA SER A 307 -2.99 11.68 9.40
C SER A 307 -2.27 12.07 8.08
N LEU A 308 -3.02 12.32 7.01
CA LEU A 308 -2.46 12.78 5.73
C LEU A 308 -1.88 14.20 5.83
N ASP A 309 -2.56 15.11 6.53
CA ASP A 309 -2.09 16.48 6.72
C ASP A 309 -0.88 16.56 7.67
N LEU A 310 -0.80 15.67 8.68
CA LEU A 310 0.42 15.48 9.47
C LEU A 310 1.57 14.96 8.61
N ALA A 311 1.32 14.07 7.66
CA ALA A 311 2.34 13.54 6.77
C ALA A 311 2.98 14.63 5.90
N VAL A 312 2.24 15.67 5.50
CA VAL A 312 2.80 16.83 4.77
C VAL A 312 3.89 17.53 5.59
N ASN A 313 3.74 17.55 6.93
CA ASN A 313 4.62 18.23 7.87
C ASN A 313 5.64 17.30 8.55
N SER A 314 5.67 16.02 8.17
CA SER A 314 6.57 15.02 8.73
C SER A 314 7.79 14.79 7.83
N ASP A 315 8.93 14.46 8.46
CA ASP A 315 10.17 14.09 7.79
C ASP A 315 10.13 12.63 7.32
N ILE A 316 9.45 11.78 8.10
CA ILE A 316 9.34 10.35 7.86
C ILE A 316 7.85 9.98 7.86
N CYS A 317 7.40 9.36 6.77
CA CYS A 317 6.03 8.90 6.61
C CYS A 317 6.02 7.39 6.43
N ILE A 318 5.34 6.66 7.31
CA ILE A 318 5.24 5.21 7.26
C ILE A 318 3.89 4.83 6.65
N TYR A 319 3.91 4.18 5.48
CA TYR A 319 2.74 3.85 4.67
C TYR A 319 2.63 2.36 4.37
N ASP A 320 1.45 1.93 3.95
CA ASP A 320 1.28 0.70 3.16
C ASP A 320 1.71 0.97 1.70
N TYR A 321 2.11 -0.08 0.96
CA TYR A 321 2.52 0.01 -0.45
C TYR A 321 1.48 0.70 -1.33
N ASN A 322 0.19 0.53 -1.04
CA ASN A 322 -0.91 1.09 -1.81
C ASN A 322 -0.84 2.62 -1.91
N TYR A 323 -0.33 3.31 -0.88
CA TYR A 323 -0.22 4.78 -0.91
C TYR A 323 0.79 5.30 -1.94
N VAL A 324 1.69 4.45 -2.41
CA VAL A 324 2.72 4.84 -3.39
C VAL A 324 2.48 4.16 -4.74
N PHE A 325 2.08 2.89 -4.75
CA PHE A 325 2.05 2.09 -5.98
C PHE A 325 0.64 1.86 -6.57
N ASP A 326 -0.44 2.11 -5.83
CA ASP A 326 -1.79 1.84 -6.34
C ASP A 326 -2.29 3.00 -7.24
N PRO A 327 -2.70 2.73 -8.50
CA PRO A 327 -3.16 3.77 -9.42
C PRO A 327 -4.47 4.43 -9.01
N VAL A 328 -5.23 3.86 -8.06
CA VAL A 328 -6.56 4.35 -7.64
C VAL A 328 -6.48 5.17 -6.35
N VAL A 329 -5.72 4.69 -5.37
CA VAL A 329 -5.64 5.27 -4.01
C VAL A 329 -4.28 5.89 -3.70
N GLY A 330 -3.31 5.76 -4.61
CA GLY A 330 -1.97 6.32 -4.46
C GLY A 330 -1.98 7.83 -4.23
N ASN A 331 -0.95 8.33 -3.56
CA ASN A 331 -0.80 9.76 -3.29
C ASN A 331 -0.67 10.55 -4.60
N PRO A 332 -1.57 11.52 -4.89
CA PRO A 332 -1.52 12.32 -6.12
C PRO A 332 -0.19 13.04 -6.33
N GLU A 333 0.46 13.53 -5.26
CA GLU A 333 1.78 14.18 -5.36
C GLU A 333 2.82 13.26 -6.01
N ILE A 334 2.75 11.95 -5.73
CA ILE A 334 3.64 10.94 -6.29
C ILE A 334 3.15 10.50 -7.68
N MET A 335 1.85 10.21 -7.77
CA MET A 335 1.26 9.62 -8.98
C MET A 335 1.24 10.57 -10.17
N ASP A 336 1.01 11.87 -9.93
CA ASP A 336 0.87 12.90 -10.96
C ASP A 336 2.16 13.70 -11.21
N SER A 337 3.24 13.42 -10.44
CA SER A 337 4.51 14.13 -10.62
C SER A 337 5.18 13.76 -11.95
N ASN A 338 5.50 14.77 -12.73
CA ASN A 338 6.32 14.67 -13.94
C ASN A 338 7.80 15.02 -13.69
N LEU A 339 8.14 15.42 -12.47
CA LEU A 339 9.48 15.83 -12.05
C LEU A 339 10.00 14.86 -10.98
N PRO A 340 11.34 14.67 -10.88
CA PRO A 340 11.93 13.95 -9.77
C PRO A 340 11.50 14.56 -8.43
N LEU A 341 11.08 13.71 -7.50
CA LEU A 341 10.70 14.11 -6.15
C LEU A 341 11.97 14.14 -5.28
N PRO A 342 12.19 15.19 -4.49
CA PRO A 342 13.34 15.24 -3.57
C PRO A 342 13.10 14.37 -2.33
N TYR A 343 12.59 13.16 -2.55
CA TYR A 343 12.18 12.21 -1.51
C TYR A 343 12.93 10.89 -1.68
N THR A 344 13.06 10.17 -0.57
CA THR A 344 13.58 8.81 -0.55
C THR A 344 12.47 7.81 -0.33
N LEU A 345 12.53 6.69 -1.05
CA LEU A 345 11.62 5.58 -0.95
C LEU A 345 12.33 4.36 -0.32
N LEU A 346 11.85 3.91 0.82
CA LEU A 346 12.34 2.74 1.55
C LEU A 346 11.24 1.68 1.57
N VAL A 347 11.48 0.55 0.91
CA VAL A 347 10.49 -0.53 0.77
C VAL A 347 10.94 -1.74 1.59
N ASP A 348 10.32 -1.91 2.74
CA ASP A 348 10.58 -3.06 3.64
C ASP A 348 9.73 -4.27 3.22
N GLU A 349 10.28 -5.47 3.44
CA GLU A 349 9.70 -6.74 2.96
C GLU A 349 9.39 -6.70 1.46
N ALA A 350 10.32 -6.14 0.69
CA ALA A 350 10.18 -5.82 -0.73
C ALA A 350 9.77 -7.04 -1.60
N HIS A 351 10.05 -8.28 -1.12
CA HIS A 351 9.60 -9.50 -1.78
C HIS A 351 8.07 -9.62 -1.95
N ASN A 352 7.30 -8.87 -1.14
CA ASN A 352 5.83 -8.84 -1.23
C ASN A 352 5.31 -7.83 -2.27
N LEU A 353 6.12 -6.83 -2.63
CA LEU A 353 5.66 -5.77 -3.52
C LEU A 353 5.25 -6.26 -4.92
N PRO A 354 5.98 -7.20 -5.60
CA PRO A 354 5.57 -7.65 -6.92
C PRO A 354 4.17 -8.25 -6.98
N SER A 355 3.83 -9.15 -6.04
CA SER A 355 2.49 -9.76 -5.98
C SER A 355 1.42 -8.74 -5.63
N ARG A 356 1.71 -7.82 -4.71
CA ARG A 356 0.79 -6.73 -4.35
C ARG A 356 0.58 -5.77 -5.52
N ALA A 357 1.63 -5.45 -6.29
CA ALA A 357 1.51 -4.61 -7.47
C ALA A 357 0.67 -5.29 -8.57
N ILE A 358 0.85 -6.59 -8.81
CA ILE A 358 -0.03 -7.35 -9.71
C ILE A 358 -1.50 -7.20 -9.28
N GLU A 359 -1.81 -7.34 -7.99
CA GLU A 359 -3.17 -7.14 -7.47
C GLU A 359 -3.69 -5.70 -7.70
N MET A 360 -2.87 -4.67 -7.42
CA MET A 360 -3.22 -3.25 -7.61
C MET A 360 -3.50 -2.90 -9.07
N TYR A 361 -2.80 -3.55 -10.00
CA TYR A 361 -2.93 -3.36 -11.44
C TYR A 361 -3.81 -4.41 -12.11
N SER A 362 -4.59 -5.17 -11.35
CA SER A 362 -5.61 -6.10 -11.83
C SER A 362 -6.99 -5.69 -11.36
N ALA A 363 -8.03 -6.07 -12.11
CA ALA A 363 -9.41 -5.84 -11.72
C ALA A 363 -10.33 -6.90 -12.27
N ARG A 364 -11.31 -7.29 -11.47
CA ARG A 364 -12.36 -8.23 -11.83
C ARG A 364 -13.72 -7.63 -11.51
N LEU A 365 -14.67 -7.75 -12.46
CA LEU A 365 -16.05 -7.35 -12.27
C LEU A 365 -16.95 -8.57 -12.47
N ASP A 366 -17.58 -9.01 -11.39
CA ASP A 366 -18.48 -10.15 -11.36
C ASP A 366 -19.92 -9.72 -11.63
N ARG A 367 -20.64 -10.49 -12.43
CA ARG A 367 -22.07 -10.28 -12.72
C ARG A 367 -22.91 -10.24 -11.42
N GLU A 368 -22.59 -11.13 -10.49
CA GLU A 368 -23.27 -11.22 -9.19
C GLU A 368 -23.16 -9.90 -8.41
N PHE A 369 -22.03 -9.20 -8.48
CA PHE A 369 -21.85 -7.94 -7.79
C PHE A 369 -22.83 -6.86 -8.30
N PHE A 370 -23.07 -6.79 -9.62
CA PHE A 370 -24.09 -5.91 -10.19
C PHE A 370 -25.51 -6.33 -9.79
N MET A 371 -25.79 -7.64 -9.73
CA MET A 371 -27.10 -8.15 -9.28
C MET A 371 -27.39 -7.79 -7.82
N ASN A 372 -26.41 -7.92 -6.94
CA ASN A 372 -26.55 -7.58 -5.53
C ASN A 372 -26.90 -6.10 -5.35
N VAL A 373 -26.17 -5.21 -6.03
CA VAL A 373 -26.46 -3.77 -6.00
C VAL A 373 -27.85 -3.47 -6.59
N TYR A 374 -28.22 -4.11 -7.69
CA TYR A 374 -29.54 -3.93 -8.29
C TYR A 374 -30.67 -4.26 -7.33
N THR A 375 -30.56 -5.35 -6.57
CA THR A 375 -31.59 -5.78 -5.61
C THR A 375 -31.69 -4.86 -4.39
N GLU A 376 -30.58 -4.34 -3.91
CA GLU A 376 -30.51 -3.47 -2.75
C GLU A 376 -30.92 -2.01 -3.04
N LEU A 377 -30.77 -1.54 -4.29
CA LEU A 377 -31.21 -0.21 -4.66
C LEU A 377 -32.75 -0.10 -4.59
N THR A 378 -33.26 0.91 -3.90
CA THR A 378 -34.70 1.16 -3.73
C THR A 378 -35.07 2.62 -4.06
N GLY A 379 -36.36 2.85 -4.36
CA GLY A 379 -36.91 4.17 -4.57
C GLY A 379 -36.81 4.68 -6.04
N ARG A 380 -37.65 5.71 -6.37
CA ARG A 380 -37.74 6.27 -7.71
C ARG A 380 -36.46 7.00 -8.17
N LYS A 381 -35.70 7.56 -7.23
CA LYS A 381 -34.47 8.33 -7.53
C LYS A 381 -33.37 7.45 -8.14
N THR A 382 -33.37 6.13 -7.85
CA THR A 382 -32.37 5.16 -8.32
C THR A 382 -32.69 4.54 -9.68
N SER A 383 -33.85 4.85 -10.30
CA SER A 383 -34.37 4.14 -11.49
C SER A 383 -33.41 4.16 -12.69
N LYS A 384 -32.73 5.27 -12.95
CA LYS A 384 -31.76 5.38 -14.05
C LYS A 384 -30.51 4.56 -13.81
N LEU A 385 -29.97 4.59 -12.59
CA LEU A 385 -28.84 3.75 -12.20
C LEU A 385 -29.20 2.27 -12.29
N LYS A 386 -30.40 1.90 -11.85
CA LYS A 386 -30.93 0.52 -12.03
C LYS A 386 -30.99 0.11 -13.49
N SER A 387 -31.44 1.00 -14.39
CA SER A 387 -31.43 0.73 -15.83
C SER A 387 -30.01 0.46 -16.34
N ALA A 388 -29.04 1.31 -15.99
CA ALA A 388 -27.64 1.11 -16.39
C ALA A 388 -27.07 -0.22 -15.85
N ILE A 389 -27.44 -0.63 -14.63
CA ILE A 389 -27.03 -1.94 -14.06
C ILE A 389 -27.70 -3.08 -14.86
N VAL A 390 -28.98 -2.98 -15.21
CA VAL A 390 -29.69 -3.99 -16.02
C VAL A 390 -29.02 -4.16 -17.37
N ASP A 391 -28.58 -3.07 -18.02
CA ASP A 391 -27.89 -3.13 -19.31
C ASP A 391 -26.55 -3.90 -19.18
N ILE A 392 -25.81 -3.71 -18.09
CA ILE A 392 -24.58 -4.46 -17.79
C ILE A 392 -24.89 -5.94 -17.53
N ILE A 393 -25.90 -6.25 -16.71
CA ILE A 393 -26.31 -7.63 -16.45
C ILE A 393 -26.73 -8.32 -17.75
N SER A 394 -27.49 -7.63 -18.60
CA SER A 394 -27.91 -8.13 -19.91
C SER A 394 -26.72 -8.40 -20.82
N TRP A 395 -25.66 -7.58 -20.74
CA TRP A 395 -24.41 -7.81 -21.47
C TRP A 395 -23.78 -9.16 -21.10
N PHE A 396 -23.77 -9.52 -19.81
CA PHE A 396 -23.31 -10.84 -19.33
C PHE A 396 -24.26 -11.95 -19.80
N ASP A 397 -25.57 -11.78 -19.65
CA ASP A 397 -26.58 -12.79 -19.96
C ASP A 397 -26.65 -13.16 -21.45
N MET A 398 -26.31 -12.22 -22.35
CA MET A 398 -26.26 -12.44 -23.79
C MET A 398 -25.05 -13.26 -24.24
N ARG A 399 -23.98 -13.29 -23.44
CA ARG A 399 -22.76 -14.03 -23.77
C ARG A 399 -22.83 -15.46 -23.24
N LYS A 400 -22.70 -16.40 -24.16
CA LYS A 400 -22.72 -17.83 -23.87
C LYS A 400 -21.50 -18.51 -24.45
N SER A 401 -20.94 -19.45 -23.72
CA SER A 401 -19.80 -20.25 -24.16
C SER A 401 -19.85 -21.63 -23.50
N ASP A 402 -19.40 -22.66 -24.26
CA ASP A 402 -19.17 -23.99 -23.70
C ASP A 402 -17.78 -24.10 -23.04
N LYS A 403 -16.99 -23.03 -23.09
CA LYS A 403 -15.68 -22.94 -22.41
C LYS A 403 -15.86 -22.27 -21.07
N ASP A 404 -15.09 -22.68 -20.08
CA ASP A 404 -15.07 -22.03 -18.76
C ASP A 404 -14.45 -20.63 -18.83
N ILE A 405 -13.54 -20.38 -19.78
CA ILE A 405 -12.82 -19.12 -19.93
C ILE A 405 -12.63 -18.79 -21.42
N GLU A 406 -12.91 -17.54 -21.77
CA GLU A 406 -12.63 -16.95 -23.09
C GLU A 406 -11.55 -15.87 -22.95
N ILE A 407 -10.44 -16.04 -23.67
CA ILE A 407 -9.32 -15.09 -23.70
C ILE A 407 -9.64 -14.01 -24.72
N LEU A 408 -9.51 -12.76 -24.31
CA LEU A 408 -9.71 -11.59 -25.14
C LEU A 408 -8.36 -10.91 -25.43
N THR A 409 -8.32 -10.13 -26.52
CA THR A 409 -7.19 -9.24 -26.83
C THR A 409 -7.27 -7.91 -26.08
N GLU A 410 -8.49 -7.47 -25.76
CA GLU A 410 -8.79 -6.21 -25.07
C GLU A 410 -10.18 -6.28 -24.45
N VAL A 411 -10.49 -5.33 -23.56
CA VAL A 411 -11.85 -5.18 -23.00
C VAL A 411 -12.82 -4.73 -24.11
N PRO A 412 -13.99 -5.38 -24.28
CA PRO A 412 -14.97 -4.99 -25.30
C PRO A 412 -15.45 -3.54 -25.16
N ASP A 413 -15.43 -2.77 -26.24
CA ASP A 413 -15.81 -1.34 -26.26
C ASP A 413 -17.28 -1.12 -25.83
N ASP A 414 -18.17 -2.08 -26.11
CA ASP A 414 -19.56 -2.05 -25.67
C ASP A 414 -19.64 -2.12 -24.13
N PHE A 415 -18.85 -3.00 -23.50
CA PHE A 415 -18.81 -3.10 -22.04
C PHE A 415 -18.22 -1.84 -21.40
N ILE A 416 -17.15 -1.28 -21.96
CA ILE A 416 -16.58 0.00 -21.49
C ILE A 416 -17.62 1.11 -21.52
N THR A 417 -18.44 1.16 -22.58
CA THR A 417 -19.52 2.16 -22.73
C THR A 417 -20.58 2.00 -21.64
N LEU A 418 -20.98 0.77 -21.35
CA LEU A 418 -21.92 0.48 -20.26
C LEU A 418 -21.38 0.88 -18.89
N LEU A 419 -20.11 0.60 -18.61
CA LEU A 419 -19.46 0.99 -17.35
C LEU A 419 -19.40 2.53 -17.19
N LYS A 420 -19.11 3.26 -18.26
CA LYS A 420 -19.15 4.73 -18.27
C LYS A 420 -20.56 5.26 -18.01
N GLY A 421 -21.57 4.64 -18.61
CA GLY A 421 -22.99 4.95 -18.35
C GLY A 421 -23.38 4.72 -16.88
N PHE A 422 -22.92 3.61 -16.29
CA PHE A 422 -23.10 3.35 -14.87
C PHE A 422 -22.46 4.44 -14.00
N GLN A 423 -21.21 4.87 -14.31
CA GLN A 423 -20.55 5.94 -13.57
C GLN A 423 -21.29 7.27 -13.67
N GLU A 424 -21.78 7.62 -14.86
CA GLU A 424 -22.54 8.85 -15.10
C GLU A 424 -23.84 8.86 -14.29
N GLU A 425 -24.62 7.78 -14.37
CA GLU A 425 -25.88 7.68 -13.63
C GLU A 425 -25.67 7.57 -12.11
N GLY A 426 -24.55 6.98 -11.68
CA GLY A 426 -24.13 6.97 -10.29
C GLY A 426 -23.84 8.38 -9.77
N LEU A 427 -23.04 9.15 -10.50
CA LEU A 427 -22.78 10.56 -10.19
C LEU A 427 -24.06 11.39 -10.20
N ASN A 428 -24.99 11.13 -11.13
CA ASN A 428 -26.28 11.81 -11.17
C ASN A 428 -27.18 11.45 -9.98
N LEU A 429 -27.07 10.23 -9.44
CA LEU A 429 -27.78 9.83 -8.22
C LEU A 429 -27.22 10.52 -6.98
N GLU A 430 -25.90 10.49 -6.81
CA GLU A 430 -25.21 11.08 -5.64
C GLU A 430 -25.44 12.58 -5.50
N LYS A 431 -25.64 13.26 -6.61
CA LYS A 431 -25.96 14.68 -6.65
C LYS A 431 -27.44 15.01 -6.30
N LYS A 432 -28.32 14.01 -6.14
CA LYS A 432 -29.72 14.27 -5.76
C LYS A 432 -29.83 14.49 -4.24
N PRO A 433 -30.50 15.54 -3.77
CA PRO A 433 -30.78 15.73 -2.35
C PRO A 433 -31.45 14.48 -1.75
N ASP A 434 -31.02 14.07 -0.55
CA ASP A 434 -31.53 12.91 0.18
C ASP A 434 -31.47 11.57 -0.61
N ALA A 435 -30.51 11.43 -1.53
CA ALA A 435 -30.31 10.17 -2.22
C ALA A 435 -29.71 9.14 -1.24
N LYS A 436 -30.43 8.05 -1.01
CA LYS A 436 -29.96 6.91 -0.25
C LYS A 436 -29.54 5.80 -1.20
N TYR A 437 -28.40 5.21 -0.95
CA TYR A 437 -27.85 4.07 -1.71
C TYR A 437 -27.11 3.12 -0.78
N PRO A 438 -27.07 1.80 -1.10
CA PRO A 438 -26.46 0.80 -0.24
C PRO A 438 -24.93 0.84 -0.31
N ASP A 439 -24.28 0.24 0.70
CA ASP A 439 -22.81 0.09 0.75
C ASP A 439 -22.24 -0.70 -0.44
N SER A 440 -23.00 -1.68 -0.92
CA SER A 440 -22.65 -2.45 -2.11
C SER A 440 -22.47 -1.59 -3.34
N TYR A 441 -23.29 -0.54 -3.50
CA TYR A 441 -23.15 0.43 -4.60
C TYR A 441 -21.83 1.20 -4.52
N VAL A 442 -21.41 1.65 -3.31
CA VAL A 442 -20.14 2.38 -3.15
C VAL A 442 -18.96 1.48 -3.47
N SER A 443 -19.02 0.23 -3.02
CA SER A 443 -18.00 -0.77 -3.32
C SER A 443 -17.94 -1.07 -4.83
N LEU A 444 -19.07 -1.27 -5.48
CA LEU A 444 -19.17 -1.48 -6.94
C LEU A 444 -18.67 -0.25 -7.73
N LYS A 445 -19.05 0.96 -7.31
CA LYS A 445 -18.58 2.20 -7.93
C LYS A 445 -17.05 2.30 -7.88
N SER A 446 -16.44 1.95 -6.73
CA SER A 446 -14.99 1.92 -6.56
C SER A 446 -14.35 0.87 -7.46
N ALA A 447 -14.91 -0.33 -7.53
CA ALA A 447 -14.44 -1.41 -8.41
C ALA A 447 -14.50 -1.02 -9.89
N VAL A 448 -15.61 -0.43 -10.34
CA VAL A 448 -15.76 0.06 -11.72
C VAL A 448 -14.80 1.21 -12.02
N LYS A 449 -14.59 2.14 -11.07
CA LYS A 449 -13.60 3.20 -11.22
C LYS A 449 -12.18 2.63 -11.35
N GLY A 450 -11.82 1.65 -10.53
CA GLY A 450 -10.53 0.96 -10.58
C GLY A 450 -10.35 0.25 -11.94
N PHE A 451 -11.35 -0.53 -12.37
CA PHE A 451 -11.34 -1.24 -13.64
C PHE A 451 -11.11 -0.30 -14.84
N LEU A 452 -11.79 0.84 -14.89
CA LEU A 452 -11.66 1.83 -15.98
C LEU A 452 -10.35 2.63 -15.95
N LYS A 453 -9.58 2.59 -14.87
CA LYS A 453 -8.24 3.19 -14.79
C LYS A 453 -7.14 2.31 -15.35
N LEU A 454 -7.39 1.01 -15.50
CA LEU A 454 -6.42 0.06 -16.03
C LEU A 454 -6.34 0.13 -17.57
N PRO A 455 -5.28 -0.42 -18.19
CA PRO A 455 -5.20 -0.54 -19.64
C PRO A 455 -6.35 -1.38 -20.21
N LEU A 456 -7.29 -0.73 -20.86
CA LEU A 456 -8.48 -1.38 -21.45
C LEU A 456 -8.21 -1.98 -22.83
N LYS A 457 -7.15 -1.50 -23.50
CA LYS A 457 -6.71 -1.97 -24.81
C LYS A 457 -5.41 -2.75 -24.68
N GLY A 458 -5.29 -3.80 -25.48
CA GLY A 458 -4.26 -4.83 -25.38
C GLY A 458 -2.86 -4.31 -25.11
N LYS A 459 -2.32 -4.69 -23.96
CA LYS A 459 -0.94 -4.44 -23.53
C LYS A 459 -0.28 -5.80 -23.24
N GLU A 460 0.96 -5.99 -23.65
CA GLU A 460 1.65 -7.30 -23.57
C GLU A 460 1.74 -7.89 -22.18
N ASN A 461 1.88 -7.03 -21.16
CA ASN A 461 1.93 -7.45 -19.76
C ASN A 461 0.54 -7.60 -19.10
N TYR A 462 -0.53 -7.74 -19.91
CA TYR A 462 -1.90 -7.97 -19.43
C TYR A 462 -2.54 -9.18 -20.10
N SER A 463 -3.42 -9.83 -19.37
CA SER A 463 -4.38 -10.79 -19.87
C SER A 463 -5.78 -10.26 -19.66
N TYR A 464 -6.62 -10.44 -20.65
CA TYR A 464 -8.04 -10.08 -20.60
C TYR A 464 -8.86 -11.34 -20.79
N ASP A 465 -9.86 -11.58 -19.98
CA ASP A 465 -10.68 -12.78 -20.12
C ASP A 465 -12.11 -12.58 -19.60
N ILE A 466 -13.01 -13.42 -20.08
CA ILE A 466 -14.34 -13.60 -19.54
C ILE A 466 -14.42 -15.02 -19.00
N THR A 467 -14.83 -15.14 -17.74
CA THR A 467 -15.14 -16.44 -17.13
C THR A 467 -16.61 -16.77 -17.32
N TYR A 468 -16.89 -18.06 -17.50
CA TYR A 468 -18.24 -18.58 -17.70
C TYR A 468 -18.58 -19.59 -16.61
N TYR A 469 -19.79 -19.49 -16.10
CA TYR A 469 -20.36 -20.45 -15.17
C TYR A 469 -21.70 -20.93 -15.72
N ASP A 470 -21.89 -22.25 -15.77
CA ASP A 470 -23.08 -22.89 -16.38
C ASP A 470 -23.43 -22.34 -17.79
N GLY A 471 -22.39 -22.16 -18.63
CA GLY A 471 -22.50 -21.68 -19.99
C GLY A 471 -22.84 -20.20 -20.16
N LYS A 472 -22.87 -19.39 -19.08
CA LYS A 472 -23.14 -17.94 -19.10
C LYS A 472 -21.92 -17.17 -18.59
N ALA A 473 -21.70 -15.97 -19.15
CA ALA A 473 -20.63 -15.11 -18.66
C ALA A 473 -20.91 -14.70 -17.21
N ASP A 474 -19.91 -14.92 -16.36
CA ASP A 474 -19.97 -14.71 -14.92
C ASP A 474 -19.14 -13.49 -14.49
N ALA A 475 -17.95 -13.32 -15.05
CA ALA A 475 -17.11 -12.18 -14.78
C ALA A 475 -16.24 -11.78 -15.97
N ILE A 476 -15.77 -10.53 -15.97
CA ILE A 476 -14.73 -10.04 -16.85
C ILE A 476 -13.52 -9.62 -16.01
N HIS A 477 -12.31 -9.98 -16.48
CA HIS A 477 -11.09 -9.81 -15.74
C HIS A 477 -10.02 -9.10 -16.59
N ILE A 478 -9.34 -8.14 -15.97
CA ILE A 478 -8.09 -7.54 -16.43
C ILE A 478 -7.02 -8.02 -15.46
N PHE A 479 -6.11 -8.87 -15.91
CA PHE A 479 -5.08 -9.45 -15.08
C PHE A 479 -3.70 -8.94 -15.50
N CYS A 480 -3.02 -8.26 -14.59
CA CYS A 480 -1.64 -7.83 -14.78
C CYS A 480 -0.71 -9.04 -14.64
N LEU A 481 0.04 -9.35 -15.69
CA LEU A 481 0.99 -10.47 -15.71
C LEU A 481 2.38 -10.05 -15.19
N ASP A 482 2.68 -8.75 -15.27
CA ASP A 482 3.98 -8.21 -14.86
C ASP A 482 3.82 -6.72 -14.50
N ALA A 483 4.00 -6.40 -13.23
CA ALA A 483 3.90 -5.04 -12.72
C ALA A 483 5.27 -4.33 -12.61
N SER A 484 6.36 -4.96 -13.05
CA SER A 484 7.73 -4.44 -12.89
C SER A 484 7.94 -3.07 -13.52
N GLU A 485 7.31 -2.80 -14.67
CA GLU A 485 7.34 -1.50 -15.35
C GLU A 485 6.73 -0.39 -14.46
N TYR A 486 5.58 -0.66 -13.83
CA TYR A 486 4.93 0.32 -12.95
C TYR A 486 5.72 0.57 -11.66
N ILE A 487 6.31 -0.49 -11.09
CA ILE A 487 7.19 -0.36 -9.93
C ILE A 487 8.42 0.50 -10.30
N ARG A 488 9.00 0.27 -11.47
CA ARG A 488 10.12 1.06 -12.01
C ARG A 488 9.73 2.52 -12.18
N ASP A 489 8.67 2.79 -12.94
CA ASP A 489 8.21 4.15 -13.27
C ASP A 489 7.93 4.99 -12.03
N ILE A 490 7.37 4.38 -10.98
CA ILE A 490 7.10 5.07 -9.72
C ILE A 490 8.39 5.25 -8.91
N SER A 491 9.20 4.20 -8.78
CA SER A 491 10.45 4.29 -8.02
C SER A 491 11.47 5.24 -8.64
N ASP A 492 11.46 5.42 -9.96
CA ASP A 492 12.31 6.39 -10.69
C ASP A 492 11.93 7.85 -10.43
N ARG A 493 10.76 8.11 -9.85
CA ARG A 493 10.36 9.47 -9.46
C ARG A 493 11.05 9.94 -8.17
N PHE A 494 11.52 9.00 -7.35
CA PHE A 494 12.20 9.30 -6.10
C PHE A 494 13.69 9.51 -6.34
N ASN A 495 14.30 10.41 -5.56
CA ASN A 495 15.73 10.68 -5.64
C ASN A 495 16.58 9.44 -5.34
N ALA A 496 16.14 8.63 -4.37
CA ALA A 496 16.74 7.34 -4.09
C ALA A 496 15.67 6.34 -3.65
N THR A 497 15.84 5.06 -4.05
CA THR A 497 14.95 3.98 -3.64
C THR A 497 15.76 2.80 -3.12
N LEU A 498 15.38 2.27 -1.95
CA LEU A 498 15.98 1.06 -1.39
C LEU A 498 14.91 0.00 -1.16
N PHE A 499 15.03 -1.11 -1.89
CA PHE A 499 14.24 -2.33 -1.70
C PHE A 499 15.01 -3.27 -0.80
N PHE A 500 14.44 -3.65 0.34
CA PHE A 500 15.13 -4.54 1.28
C PHE A 500 14.20 -5.58 1.88
N SER A 501 14.75 -6.77 2.10
CA SER A 501 14.02 -7.90 2.65
C SER A 501 14.95 -8.90 3.32
N ALA A 502 14.38 -9.83 4.10
CA ALA A 502 15.09 -10.99 4.58
C ALA A 502 15.26 -12.08 3.50
N THR A 503 14.46 -12.04 2.46
CA THR A 503 14.40 -13.06 1.42
C THR A 503 14.17 -12.39 0.06
N LEU A 504 15.23 -12.25 -0.73
CA LEU A 504 15.19 -11.84 -2.14
C LEU A 504 15.80 -12.90 -3.06
N SER A 505 15.84 -14.15 -2.61
CA SER A 505 16.35 -15.27 -3.41
C SER A 505 15.23 -16.00 -4.15
N PRO A 506 15.39 -16.27 -5.48
CA PRO A 506 16.53 -15.91 -6.30
C PRO A 506 16.61 -14.41 -6.60
N VAL A 507 17.81 -13.85 -6.53
CA VAL A 507 18.05 -12.42 -6.62
C VAL A 507 17.62 -11.85 -7.99
N ASP A 508 18.00 -12.49 -9.09
CA ASP A 508 17.66 -12.10 -10.46
C ASP A 508 16.14 -12.01 -10.68
N TYR A 509 15.41 -12.99 -10.14
CA TYR A 509 13.95 -13.00 -10.15
C TYR A 509 13.36 -11.76 -9.45
N TYR A 510 13.76 -11.49 -8.21
CA TYR A 510 13.19 -10.37 -7.45
C TYR A 510 13.62 -9.01 -7.99
N ILE A 511 14.89 -8.82 -8.37
CA ILE A 511 15.34 -7.57 -8.97
C ILE A 511 14.55 -7.26 -10.24
N SER A 512 14.35 -8.27 -11.12
CA SER A 512 13.56 -8.06 -12.34
C SER A 512 12.10 -7.66 -12.05
N LEU A 513 11.45 -8.32 -11.08
CA LEU A 513 10.07 -8.00 -10.70
C LEU A 513 9.92 -6.65 -9.96
N LEU A 514 10.97 -6.20 -9.29
CA LEU A 514 11.03 -4.88 -8.64
C LEU A 514 11.44 -3.76 -9.63
N GLY A 515 11.49 -4.06 -10.91
CA GLY A 515 11.78 -3.11 -11.96
C GLY A 515 13.26 -2.83 -12.18
N GLY A 516 14.15 -3.65 -11.61
CA GLY A 516 15.59 -3.56 -11.81
C GLY A 516 16.08 -4.19 -13.12
N THR A 517 17.36 -4.05 -13.37
CA THR A 517 18.09 -4.53 -14.56
C THR A 517 19.21 -5.49 -14.18
N LYS A 518 19.85 -6.10 -15.18
CA LYS A 518 21.07 -6.92 -14.95
C LYS A 518 22.25 -6.13 -14.42
N ASP A 519 22.33 -4.83 -14.73
CA ASP A 519 23.36 -3.94 -14.14
C ASP A 519 23.12 -3.74 -12.65
N ASP A 520 21.87 -3.64 -12.24
CA ASP A 520 21.49 -3.51 -10.83
C ASP A 520 21.85 -4.76 -10.01
N GLU A 521 21.74 -5.97 -10.60
CA GLU A 521 22.17 -7.22 -9.95
C GLU A 521 23.65 -7.20 -9.56
N VAL A 522 24.49 -6.57 -10.36
CA VAL A 522 25.95 -6.53 -10.14
C VAL A 522 26.36 -5.36 -9.26
N ASN A 523 25.84 -4.16 -9.54
CA ASN A 523 26.33 -2.92 -8.98
C ASN A 523 25.47 -2.35 -7.83
N LYS A 524 24.21 -2.76 -7.74
CA LYS A 524 23.21 -2.20 -6.82
C LYS A 524 22.63 -3.22 -5.85
N LEU A 525 23.26 -4.36 -5.69
CA LEU A 525 22.87 -5.43 -4.76
C LEU A 525 23.81 -5.50 -3.57
N LEU A 526 23.24 -5.62 -2.38
CA LEU A 526 23.91 -6.06 -1.17
C LEU A 526 23.24 -7.34 -0.66
N ASN A 527 23.99 -8.42 -0.62
CA ASN A 527 23.55 -9.68 -0.01
C ASN A 527 24.39 -9.93 1.25
N LEU A 528 23.75 -9.88 2.42
CA LEU A 528 24.42 -10.05 3.71
C LEU A 528 24.24 -11.49 4.20
N PRO A 529 25.32 -12.12 4.68
CA PRO A 529 25.23 -13.44 5.30
C PRO A 529 24.44 -13.37 6.61
N SER A 530 23.84 -14.50 6.98
CA SER A 530 23.19 -14.61 8.29
C SER A 530 24.17 -14.30 9.42
N PRO A 531 23.82 -13.41 10.38
CA PRO A 531 24.67 -13.10 11.52
C PRO A 531 24.74 -14.26 12.53
N PHE A 532 23.91 -15.29 12.33
CA PHE A 532 23.80 -16.40 13.26
C PHE A 532 24.75 -17.52 12.87
N GLU A 533 25.38 -18.13 13.88
CA GLU A 533 26.30 -19.23 13.67
C GLU A 533 25.59 -20.45 13.08
N ARG A 534 26.12 -20.98 11.97
CA ARG A 534 25.56 -22.16 11.30
C ARG A 534 25.40 -23.36 12.22
N ARG A 535 26.33 -23.51 13.20
CA ARG A 535 26.26 -24.57 14.20
C ARG A 535 25.03 -24.52 15.11
N ASN A 536 24.37 -23.37 15.22
CA ASN A 536 23.16 -23.21 16.04
C ASN A 536 21.90 -23.75 15.36
N ARG A 537 22.00 -24.21 14.11
CA ARG A 537 20.89 -24.82 13.40
C ARG A 537 21.29 -26.17 12.82
N LEU A 538 20.33 -27.10 12.77
CA LEU A 538 20.39 -28.32 11.99
C LEU A 538 19.35 -28.22 10.87
N VAL A 539 19.78 -28.39 9.62
CA VAL A 539 18.87 -28.36 8.45
C VAL A 539 18.88 -29.72 7.79
N MET A 540 17.72 -30.39 7.80
CA MET A 540 17.53 -31.72 7.22
C MET A 540 16.55 -31.68 6.05
N VAL A 541 16.78 -32.52 5.05
CA VAL A 541 15.91 -32.66 3.88
C VAL A 541 15.55 -34.12 3.67
N ASP A 542 14.28 -34.51 3.95
CA ASP A 542 13.72 -35.79 3.58
C ASP A 542 13.09 -35.66 2.19
N SER A 543 13.85 -35.99 1.15
CA SER A 543 13.43 -35.91 -0.25
C SER A 543 12.86 -37.22 -0.80
N ILE A 544 12.42 -38.13 0.07
CA ILE A 544 11.88 -39.42 -0.36
C ILE A 544 10.35 -39.35 -0.57
N PRO A 545 9.51 -38.79 0.36
CA PRO A 545 8.08 -38.84 0.21
C PRO A 545 7.59 -37.89 -0.89
N SER A 546 6.75 -38.42 -1.78
CA SER A 546 6.04 -37.59 -2.76
C SER A 546 4.81 -36.95 -2.13
N LEU A 547 4.70 -35.62 -2.24
CA LEU A 547 3.56 -34.85 -1.74
C LEU A 547 2.66 -34.34 -2.88
N ARG A 548 2.75 -34.94 -4.07
CA ARG A 548 1.74 -34.73 -5.11
C ARG A 548 0.38 -35.15 -4.60
N TYR A 549 -0.66 -34.50 -5.04
CA TYR A 549 -2.02 -34.72 -4.52
C TYR A 549 -2.42 -36.21 -4.47
N ALA A 550 -2.14 -36.96 -5.52
CA ALA A 550 -2.42 -38.39 -5.60
C ALA A 550 -1.62 -39.27 -4.62
N ASP A 551 -0.43 -38.80 -4.20
CA ASP A 551 0.50 -39.61 -3.39
C ASP A 551 0.40 -39.29 -1.89
N ARG A 552 -0.34 -38.25 -1.51
CA ARG A 552 -0.38 -37.71 -0.13
C ARG A 552 -0.79 -38.75 0.90
N ASN A 553 -1.82 -39.54 0.63
CA ASN A 553 -2.29 -40.57 1.55
C ASN A 553 -1.26 -41.71 1.72
N ILE A 554 -0.54 -42.05 0.67
CA ILE A 554 0.48 -43.11 0.70
C ILE A 554 1.71 -42.64 1.47
N SER A 555 2.12 -41.39 1.30
CA SER A 555 3.31 -40.83 1.94
C SER A 555 3.08 -40.34 3.38
N LEU A 556 1.81 -40.11 3.77
CA LEU A 556 1.45 -39.58 5.09
C LEU A 556 2.10 -40.35 6.28
N PRO A 557 2.07 -41.69 6.35
CA PRO A 557 2.69 -42.42 7.49
C PRO A 557 4.18 -42.13 7.64
N ARG A 558 4.90 -42.01 6.51
CA ARG A 558 6.33 -41.68 6.52
C ARG A 558 6.55 -40.23 6.98
N VAL A 559 5.76 -39.29 6.45
CA VAL A 559 5.84 -37.87 6.85
C VAL A 559 5.63 -37.73 8.35
N LEU A 560 4.57 -38.35 8.89
CA LEU A 560 4.27 -38.31 10.33
C LEU A 560 5.38 -38.95 11.17
N ASN A 561 5.97 -40.04 10.69
CA ASN A 561 7.09 -40.68 11.41
C ASN A 561 8.34 -39.80 11.39
N SER A 562 8.69 -39.17 10.26
CA SER A 562 9.81 -38.20 10.21
C SER A 562 9.61 -37.06 11.19
N ILE A 563 8.40 -36.46 11.25
CA ILE A 563 8.04 -35.41 12.22
C ILE A 563 8.17 -35.95 13.65
N TYR A 564 7.57 -37.10 13.94
CA TYR A 564 7.59 -37.72 15.29
C TYR A 564 9.02 -37.95 15.79
N GLN A 565 9.90 -38.50 14.94
CA GLN A 565 11.29 -38.77 15.28
C GLN A 565 12.10 -37.49 15.56
N MET A 566 11.77 -36.37 14.95
CA MET A 566 12.39 -35.09 15.22
C MET A 566 11.92 -34.47 16.55
N VAL A 567 10.57 -34.40 16.78
CA VAL A 567 10.01 -33.64 17.89
C VAL A 567 10.10 -34.34 19.26
N ARG A 568 10.33 -35.63 19.28
CA ARG A 568 10.46 -36.41 20.51
C ARG A 568 11.82 -36.28 21.21
N GLU A 569 12.86 -35.79 20.50
CA GLU A 569 14.23 -35.79 21.02
C GLU A 569 14.52 -34.60 21.94
N LYS A 570 13.66 -33.59 21.94
CA LYS A 570 13.74 -32.45 22.87
C LYS A 570 12.35 -31.87 23.14
N ASN A 571 12.01 -31.72 24.42
CA ASN A 571 10.83 -30.93 24.78
C ASN A 571 11.00 -29.49 24.34
N GLY A 572 9.93 -28.92 23.79
CA GLY A 572 9.94 -27.55 23.28
C GLY A 572 8.78 -27.29 22.30
N ASN A 573 8.85 -26.21 21.60
CA ASN A 573 7.83 -25.77 20.66
C ASN A 573 8.25 -26.03 19.23
N TYR A 574 7.35 -26.59 18.44
CA TYR A 574 7.57 -26.91 17.03
C TYR A 574 6.43 -26.41 16.16
N PHE A 575 6.74 -25.74 15.06
CA PHE A 575 5.75 -25.38 14.05
C PHE A 575 5.82 -26.34 12.87
N LEU A 576 4.66 -26.89 12.51
CA LEU A 576 4.50 -27.89 11.45
C LEU A 576 3.66 -27.27 10.33
N TYR A 577 4.29 -26.92 9.21
CA TYR A 577 3.64 -26.28 8.07
C TYR A 577 3.23 -27.32 7.01
N PHE A 578 1.96 -27.31 6.63
CA PHE A 578 1.36 -28.22 5.68
C PHE A 578 0.84 -27.51 4.42
N PRO A 579 0.71 -28.21 3.26
CA PRO A 579 0.30 -27.59 2.01
C PRO A 579 -1.17 -27.15 1.94
N SER A 580 -2.02 -27.69 2.79
CA SER A 580 -3.45 -27.37 2.84
C SER A 580 -4.04 -27.66 4.22
N TYR A 581 -5.21 -27.06 4.52
CA TYR A 581 -5.96 -27.33 5.75
C TYR A 581 -6.34 -28.81 5.88
N GLU A 582 -6.75 -29.45 4.79
CA GLU A 582 -7.14 -30.86 4.78
C GLU A 582 -5.98 -31.76 5.22
N TYR A 583 -4.80 -31.57 4.62
CA TYR A 583 -3.63 -32.39 4.96
C TYR A 583 -3.11 -32.09 6.38
N MET A 584 -3.21 -30.83 6.81
CA MET A 584 -2.91 -30.41 8.17
C MET A 584 -3.82 -31.12 9.20
N LEU A 585 -5.13 -31.17 8.94
CA LEU A 585 -6.08 -31.84 9.83
C LEU A 585 -5.82 -33.34 9.94
N MET A 586 -5.49 -34.00 8.82
CA MET A 586 -5.12 -35.43 8.84
C MET A 586 -3.91 -35.70 9.74
N ALA A 587 -2.92 -34.80 9.71
CA ALA A 587 -1.74 -34.89 10.56
C ALA A 587 -2.08 -34.58 12.02
N TYR A 588 -2.86 -33.53 12.26
CA TYR A 588 -3.31 -33.12 13.59
C TYR A 588 -4.02 -34.26 14.34
N GLU A 589 -5.04 -34.87 13.72
CA GLU A 589 -5.81 -35.98 14.32
C GLU A 589 -4.93 -37.17 14.73
N ARG A 590 -3.87 -37.46 13.93
CA ARG A 590 -2.93 -38.54 14.24
C ARG A 590 -2.03 -38.21 15.45
N PHE A 591 -1.53 -37.00 15.54
CA PHE A 591 -0.69 -36.59 16.66
C PHE A 591 -1.48 -36.37 17.95
N GLU A 592 -2.69 -35.79 17.86
CA GLU A 592 -3.60 -35.63 18.99
C GLU A 592 -3.95 -36.99 19.58
N GLY A 593 -4.23 -38.01 18.74
CA GLY A 593 -4.52 -39.37 19.14
C GLY A 593 -3.39 -40.09 19.87
N LEU A 594 -2.13 -39.63 19.79
CA LEU A 594 -1.02 -40.20 20.55
C LEU A 594 -1.05 -39.79 22.04
N GLY A 595 -1.62 -38.62 22.37
CA GLY A 595 -1.68 -38.09 23.73
C GLY A 595 -0.34 -37.67 24.35
N GLU A 596 0.76 -37.74 23.57
CA GLU A 596 2.12 -37.44 24.03
C GLU A 596 2.44 -35.94 23.99
N PHE A 597 1.80 -35.21 23.09
CA PHE A 597 2.08 -33.79 22.74
C PHE A 597 0.88 -32.91 23.09
N VAL A 598 1.15 -31.61 23.22
CA VAL A 598 0.09 -30.58 23.21
C VAL A 598 -0.07 -30.11 21.75
N CYS A 599 -1.18 -30.51 21.12
CA CYS A 599 -1.45 -30.22 19.73
C CYS A 599 -2.34 -28.98 19.59
N ILE A 600 -1.88 -27.96 18.87
CA ILE A 600 -2.59 -26.71 18.65
C ILE A 600 -2.67 -26.47 17.14
N LYS A 601 -3.87 -26.25 16.59
CA LYS A 601 -4.05 -26.07 15.14
C LYS A 601 -4.52 -24.68 14.78
N GLN A 602 -4.11 -24.22 13.61
CA GLN A 602 -4.62 -23.01 12.98
C GLN A 602 -6.07 -23.24 12.54
N GLU A 603 -6.96 -22.32 12.93
CA GLU A 603 -8.33 -22.29 12.41
C GLU A 603 -8.44 -21.37 11.18
N ARG A 604 -9.50 -21.58 10.36
CA ARG A 604 -9.78 -20.71 9.21
C ARG A 604 -10.28 -19.35 9.71
N ASN A 605 -9.92 -18.28 8.99
CA ASN A 605 -10.44 -16.93 9.23
C ASN A 605 -10.24 -16.39 10.66
N MET A 606 -9.13 -16.75 11.32
CA MET A 606 -8.80 -16.27 12.67
C MET A 606 -8.71 -14.74 12.70
N THR A 607 -9.40 -14.15 13.66
CA THR A 607 -9.27 -12.73 14.00
C THR A 607 -7.88 -12.39 14.56
N PRO A 608 -7.46 -11.11 14.55
CA PRO A 608 -6.19 -10.73 15.16
C PRO A 608 -6.03 -11.17 16.63
N SER A 609 -7.09 -11.10 17.43
CA SER A 609 -7.09 -11.53 18.83
C SER A 609 -6.93 -13.05 19.00
N GLU A 610 -7.51 -13.83 18.09
CA GLU A 610 -7.37 -15.29 18.09
C GLU A 610 -5.95 -15.71 17.68
N ARG A 611 -5.32 -14.96 16.75
CA ARG A 611 -3.93 -15.21 16.39
C ARG A 611 -2.97 -14.95 17.55
N ILE A 612 -3.20 -13.90 18.33
CA ILE A 612 -2.41 -13.61 19.53
C ILE A 612 -2.57 -14.74 20.54
N ARG A 613 -3.80 -15.17 20.84
CA ARG A 613 -4.06 -16.30 21.74
C ARG A 613 -3.39 -17.59 21.29
N PHE A 614 -3.43 -17.88 19.98
CA PHE A 614 -2.71 -19.03 19.42
C PHE A 614 -1.20 -18.97 19.71
N LEU A 615 -0.58 -17.79 19.55
CA LEU A 615 0.85 -17.61 19.80
C LEU A 615 1.21 -17.66 21.30
N ASP A 616 0.31 -17.21 22.16
CA ASP A 616 0.49 -17.23 23.62
C ASP A 616 0.52 -18.65 24.21
N GLU A 617 0.00 -19.66 23.49
CA GLU A 617 0.11 -21.08 23.89
C GLU A 617 1.53 -21.63 23.79
N PHE A 618 2.45 -20.93 23.07
CA PHE A 618 3.85 -21.37 22.90
C PHE A 618 4.74 -20.62 23.86
N GLU A 619 4.75 -21.09 25.10
CA GLU A 619 5.59 -20.56 26.18
C GLU A 619 7.06 -21.00 26.02
N GLU A 620 7.96 -20.23 26.63
CA GLU A 620 9.37 -20.60 26.72
C GLU A 620 9.53 -21.81 27.65
N ASP A 621 10.35 -22.81 27.27
CA ASP A 621 10.63 -24.04 28.02
C ASP A 621 9.40 -24.80 28.53
N PRO A 622 8.48 -25.23 27.64
CA PRO A 622 7.29 -25.93 28.06
C PRO A 622 7.58 -27.31 28.68
N LEU A 623 6.80 -27.71 29.70
CA LEU A 623 6.94 -29.00 30.36
C LEU A 623 6.66 -30.20 29.43
N ARG A 624 5.84 -29.98 28.40
CA ARG A 624 5.51 -30.94 27.34
C ARG A 624 5.76 -30.28 25.99
N THR A 625 6.09 -31.07 24.99
CA THR A 625 6.27 -30.57 23.64
C THR A 625 4.93 -30.04 23.06
N HIS A 626 4.95 -28.78 22.60
CA HIS A 626 3.83 -28.15 21.90
C HIS A 626 4.05 -28.21 20.38
N LEU A 627 3.05 -28.68 19.67
CA LEU A 627 3.04 -28.79 18.22
C LEU A 627 2.01 -27.83 17.62
N GLY A 628 2.46 -26.80 16.92
CA GLY A 628 1.61 -25.89 16.14
C GLY A 628 1.39 -26.41 14.73
N PHE A 629 0.15 -26.79 14.40
CA PHE A 629 -0.22 -27.25 13.05
C PHE A 629 -0.70 -26.07 12.23
N LEU A 630 0.02 -25.75 11.15
CA LEU A 630 -0.11 -24.53 10.37
C LEU A 630 -0.23 -24.82 8.88
N VAL A 631 -0.84 -23.89 8.14
CA VAL A 631 -0.87 -23.96 6.68
C VAL A 631 0.24 -23.06 6.11
N LEU A 632 1.03 -23.60 5.19
CA LEU A 632 2.13 -22.89 4.54
C LEU A 632 1.58 -21.74 3.66
N GLY A 633 2.13 -20.53 3.85
CA GLY A 633 1.60 -19.31 3.23
C GLY A 633 0.34 -18.77 3.90
N GLY A 634 -0.11 -19.35 5.03
CA GLY A 634 -1.17 -18.82 5.87
C GLY A 634 -0.68 -17.68 6.77
N VAL A 635 -1.60 -17.19 7.63
CA VAL A 635 -1.38 -16.03 8.52
C VAL A 635 -0.22 -16.16 9.50
N PHE A 636 0.26 -17.39 9.75
CA PHE A 636 1.43 -17.67 10.59
C PHE A 636 2.72 -17.93 9.80
N GLY A 637 2.67 -17.90 8.47
CA GLY A 637 3.85 -18.00 7.60
C GLY A 637 4.72 -16.74 7.63
N GLU A 638 4.11 -15.56 7.84
CA GLU A 638 4.77 -14.26 7.77
C GLU A 638 4.27 -13.30 8.86
N GLY A 639 5.17 -12.37 9.29
CA GLY A 639 4.79 -11.20 10.08
C GLY A 639 4.29 -11.44 11.50
N ILE A 640 4.52 -12.63 12.07
CA ILE A 640 4.25 -12.90 13.49
C ILE A 640 5.48 -12.61 14.33
N GLU A 641 5.28 -12.00 15.48
CA GLU A 641 6.29 -11.86 16.51
C GLU A 641 6.10 -12.99 17.54
N LEU A 642 7.05 -13.91 17.57
CA LEU A 642 7.17 -14.90 18.65
C LEU A 642 8.05 -14.33 19.76
N LYS A 643 7.80 -14.77 20.99
CA LYS A 643 8.72 -14.50 22.12
C LYS A 643 10.13 -15.00 21.77
N PRO A 644 11.19 -14.39 22.29
CA PRO A 644 12.55 -14.91 22.14
C PRO A 644 12.61 -16.37 22.59
N HIS A 645 13.44 -17.18 21.90
CA HIS A 645 13.66 -18.62 22.22
C HIS A 645 12.41 -19.51 22.16
N ALA A 646 11.30 -19.01 21.55
CA ALA A 646 10.03 -19.73 21.57
C ALA A 646 9.98 -20.98 20.70
N LEU A 647 10.84 -21.15 19.68
CA LEU A 647 10.79 -22.32 18.77
C LEU A 647 12.07 -23.13 18.80
N ASN A 648 11.91 -24.44 19.04
CA ASN A 648 12.97 -25.44 18.95
C ASN A 648 13.09 -26.05 17.56
N GLY A 649 12.04 -25.97 16.75
CA GLY A 649 12.12 -26.44 15.37
C GLY A 649 10.92 -26.11 14.50
N VAL A 650 11.15 -26.27 13.19
CA VAL A 650 10.14 -26.10 12.17
C VAL A 650 10.19 -27.28 11.19
N VAL A 651 9.03 -27.81 10.86
CA VAL A 651 8.87 -28.79 9.79
C VAL A 651 8.07 -28.20 8.67
N ILE A 652 8.56 -28.32 7.45
CA ILE A 652 7.89 -27.81 6.25
C ILE A 652 7.59 -28.99 5.33
N VAL A 653 6.31 -29.30 5.26
CA VAL A 653 5.77 -30.39 4.44
C VAL A 653 5.26 -29.81 3.14
N SER A 654 6.01 -29.91 2.08
CA SER A 654 5.77 -29.40 0.72
C SER A 654 6.74 -28.30 0.30
N THR A 655 6.82 -28.09 -1.01
CA THR A 655 7.61 -27.01 -1.63
C THR A 655 6.86 -25.68 -1.73
N GLY A 656 5.69 -25.55 -1.12
CA GLY A 656 4.93 -24.31 -1.10
C GLY A 656 4.33 -23.85 -2.43
N ILE A 657 4.40 -24.67 -3.47
CA ILE A 657 3.87 -24.33 -4.80
C ILE A 657 2.41 -23.86 -4.68
N PRO A 658 2.05 -22.69 -5.26
CA PRO A 658 0.66 -22.27 -5.37
C PRO A 658 -0.23 -23.32 -6.03
N GLY A 659 -1.52 -23.30 -5.73
CA GLY A 659 -2.48 -24.16 -6.42
C GLY A 659 -2.43 -23.97 -7.94
N ILE A 660 -2.61 -25.07 -8.68
CA ILE A 660 -2.77 -24.99 -10.14
C ILE A 660 -4.04 -24.19 -10.41
N GLY A 661 -3.94 -23.13 -11.19
CA GLY A 661 -5.05 -22.26 -11.50
C GLY A 661 -4.76 -21.45 -12.76
N TYR A 662 -5.83 -20.90 -13.32
CA TYR A 662 -5.78 -20.18 -14.58
C TYR A 662 -4.78 -19.03 -14.57
N ASP A 663 -4.78 -18.20 -13.52
CA ASP A 663 -3.90 -17.03 -13.40
C ASP A 663 -2.42 -17.43 -13.38
N ASN A 664 -2.07 -18.48 -12.61
CA ASN A 664 -0.72 -19.00 -12.56
C ASN A 664 -0.28 -19.61 -13.90
N ASP A 665 -1.19 -20.26 -14.63
CA ASP A 665 -0.87 -20.78 -15.97
C ASP A 665 -0.67 -19.65 -16.98
N ARG A 666 -1.38 -18.53 -16.86
CA ARG A 666 -1.15 -17.32 -17.67
C ARG A 666 0.21 -16.70 -17.37
N LEU A 667 0.58 -16.56 -16.10
CA LEU A 667 1.91 -16.12 -15.69
C LEU A 667 3.01 -17.02 -16.26
N LYS A 668 2.83 -18.34 -16.16
CA LYS A 668 3.76 -19.34 -16.73
C LYS A 668 3.94 -19.13 -18.22
N GLN A 669 2.85 -18.98 -18.99
CA GLN A 669 2.90 -18.76 -20.42
C GLN A 669 3.59 -17.44 -20.79
N TYR A 670 3.27 -16.37 -20.05
CA TYR A 670 3.86 -15.05 -20.26
C TYR A 670 5.39 -15.05 -20.09
N TYR A 671 5.88 -15.60 -18.96
CA TYR A 671 7.33 -15.66 -18.71
C TYR A 671 8.04 -16.64 -19.66
N ALA A 672 7.39 -17.73 -20.06
CA ALA A 672 7.93 -18.63 -21.10
C ALA A 672 8.05 -17.91 -22.45
N GLY A 673 7.09 -17.07 -22.82
CA GLY A 673 7.13 -16.20 -24.01
C GLY A 673 8.28 -15.19 -23.98
N LYS A 674 8.72 -14.77 -22.80
CA LYS A 674 9.92 -13.94 -22.61
C LYS A 674 11.24 -14.70 -22.59
N GLY A 675 11.22 -16.02 -22.87
CA GLY A 675 12.42 -16.87 -22.87
C GLY A 675 12.91 -17.28 -21.47
N LEU A 676 12.08 -17.08 -20.44
CA LEU A 676 12.36 -17.45 -19.05
C LEU A 676 11.73 -18.83 -18.72
N ASN A 677 12.16 -19.45 -17.62
CA ASN A 677 11.47 -20.64 -17.12
C ASN A 677 10.11 -20.23 -16.49
N GLY A 678 9.06 -20.25 -17.29
CA GLY A 678 7.73 -19.81 -16.84
C GLY A 678 7.19 -20.62 -15.64
N PHE A 679 7.56 -21.91 -15.49
CA PHE A 679 7.16 -22.70 -14.32
C PHE A 679 7.86 -22.21 -13.06
N ASP A 680 9.13 -21.88 -13.13
CA ASP A 680 9.87 -21.37 -11.97
C ASP A 680 9.32 -20.00 -11.54
N TYR A 681 9.01 -19.11 -12.49
CA TYR A 681 8.46 -17.79 -12.21
C TYR A 681 7.06 -17.82 -11.60
N ALA A 682 6.17 -18.70 -12.12
CA ALA A 682 4.79 -18.75 -11.65
C ALA A 682 4.57 -19.63 -10.41
N TYR A 683 5.42 -20.63 -10.20
CA TYR A 683 5.19 -21.68 -9.20
C TYR A 683 6.36 -21.89 -8.25
N THR A 684 7.58 -22.18 -8.79
CA THR A 684 8.72 -22.60 -7.95
C THR A 684 9.17 -21.48 -7.03
N TYR A 685 9.48 -20.30 -7.55
CA TYR A 685 10.03 -19.20 -6.78
C TYR A 685 9.04 -18.64 -5.75
N PRO A 686 7.76 -18.34 -6.09
CA PRO A 686 6.77 -17.93 -5.11
C PRO A 686 6.55 -18.97 -3.99
N GLY A 687 6.58 -20.27 -4.36
CA GLY A 687 6.46 -21.37 -3.39
C GLY A 687 7.67 -21.45 -2.47
N PHE A 688 8.86 -21.41 -3.03
CA PHE A 688 10.11 -21.50 -2.29
C PHE A 688 10.29 -20.34 -1.31
N ASN A 689 9.87 -19.14 -1.69
CA ASN A 689 9.89 -17.98 -0.77
C ASN A 689 9.07 -18.25 0.52
N LYS A 690 7.85 -18.82 0.38
CA LYS A 690 7.03 -19.20 1.55
C LYS A 690 7.74 -20.25 2.43
N VAL A 691 8.43 -21.19 1.81
CA VAL A 691 9.23 -22.22 2.49
C VAL A 691 10.35 -21.60 3.31
N ILE A 692 11.13 -20.70 2.71
CA ILE A 692 12.26 -20.06 3.40
C ILE A 692 11.78 -19.11 4.51
N GLN A 693 10.71 -18.40 4.31
CA GLN A 693 10.11 -17.54 5.36
C GLN A 693 9.64 -18.34 6.56
N ALA A 694 9.00 -19.49 6.34
CA ALA A 694 8.58 -20.39 7.41
C ALA A 694 9.79 -20.97 8.14
N ALA A 695 10.84 -21.40 7.43
CA ALA A 695 12.09 -21.91 7.98
C ALA A 695 12.86 -20.85 8.80
N GLY A 696 12.85 -19.61 8.35
CA GLY A 696 13.50 -18.47 9.03
C GLY A 696 12.91 -18.10 10.41
N ARG A 697 11.86 -18.80 10.86
CA ARG A 697 11.26 -18.59 12.19
C ARG A 697 12.06 -19.19 13.33
N VAL A 698 12.92 -20.15 13.07
CA VAL A 698 13.66 -20.92 14.10
C VAL A 698 14.77 -20.12 14.74
N ILE A 699 15.55 -19.39 13.96
CA ILE A 699 16.70 -18.61 14.44
C ILE A 699 16.42 -17.12 14.24
N ARG A 700 16.30 -16.38 15.33
CA ARG A 700 16.04 -14.93 15.35
C ARG A 700 17.04 -14.14 16.16
N ASN A 701 17.66 -14.80 17.16
CA ASN A 701 18.67 -14.23 18.02
C ASN A 701 19.94 -15.07 17.96
N VAL A 702 21.06 -14.51 18.44
CA VAL A 702 22.38 -15.17 18.43
C VAL A 702 22.42 -16.45 19.27
N ASP A 703 21.58 -16.52 20.30
CA ASP A 703 21.50 -17.65 21.23
C ASP A 703 20.46 -18.70 20.84
N ASP A 704 19.62 -18.42 19.82
CA ASP A 704 18.62 -19.38 19.35
C ASP A 704 19.28 -20.61 18.76
N LYS A 705 18.75 -21.79 19.09
CA LYS A 705 19.15 -23.08 18.55
C LYS A 705 17.93 -23.83 18.07
N GLY A 706 18.02 -24.48 16.89
CA GLY A 706 16.85 -25.20 16.41
C GLY A 706 17.08 -26.07 15.19
N VAL A 707 16.07 -26.88 14.91
CA VAL A 707 16.08 -27.88 13.85
C VAL A 707 15.04 -27.52 12.77
N ILE A 708 15.46 -27.58 11.51
CA ILE A 708 14.60 -27.38 10.34
C ILE A 708 14.54 -28.68 9.55
N LEU A 709 13.33 -29.16 9.25
CA LEU A 709 13.11 -30.36 8.44
C LEU A 709 12.23 -30.02 7.24
N PHE A 710 12.78 -30.15 6.04
CA PHE A 710 12.04 -30.06 4.78
C PHE A 710 11.62 -31.47 4.31
N ILE A 711 10.35 -31.66 3.98
CA ILE A 711 9.81 -32.94 3.57
C ILE A 711 9.08 -32.80 2.22
N ASP A 712 9.67 -33.23 1.14
CA ASP A 712 9.06 -33.40 -0.18
C ASP A 712 10.09 -33.96 -1.18
N SER A 713 9.71 -34.90 -2.04
CA SER A 713 10.58 -35.48 -3.06
C SER A 713 11.17 -34.44 -4.04
N ARG A 714 10.46 -33.33 -4.26
CA ARG A 714 10.88 -32.24 -5.16
C ARG A 714 12.12 -31.50 -4.64
N PHE A 715 12.40 -31.47 -3.33
CA PHE A 715 13.63 -30.92 -2.79
C PHE A 715 14.90 -31.68 -3.21
N GLY A 716 14.72 -32.89 -3.74
CA GLY A 716 15.78 -33.67 -4.39
C GLY A 716 16.08 -33.28 -5.83
N HIS A 717 15.22 -32.51 -6.52
CA HIS A 717 15.40 -32.08 -7.90
C HIS A 717 16.48 -30.99 -8.02
N SER A 718 17.15 -30.90 -9.15
CA SER A 718 18.31 -30.03 -9.37
C SER A 718 18.00 -28.54 -9.17
N ASN A 719 16.82 -28.06 -9.57
CA ASN A 719 16.40 -26.68 -9.37
C ASN A 719 16.22 -26.33 -7.88
N TYR A 720 15.52 -27.17 -7.11
CA TYR A 720 15.36 -26.95 -5.67
C TYR A 720 16.67 -27.12 -4.90
N ARG A 721 17.56 -28.03 -5.34
CA ARG A 721 18.89 -28.18 -4.76
C ARG A 721 19.69 -26.88 -4.89
N LYS A 722 19.69 -26.25 -6.07
CA LYS A 722 20.36 -24.96 -6.28
C LYS A 722 19.78 -23.87 -5.34
N LEU A 723 18.47 -23.75 -5.26
CA LEU A 723 17.81 -22.77 -4.37
C LEU A 723 18.18 -23.00 -2.90
N LEU A 724 18.20 -24.26 -2.46
CA LEU A 724 18.63 -24.63 -1.11
C LEU A 724 20.14 -24.42 -0.88
N ASP A 725 21.01 -24.59 -1.91
CA ASP A 725 22.44 -24.30 -1.83
C ASP A 725 22.71 -22.83 -1.49
N GLU A 726 21.93 -21.92 -2.03
CA GLU A 726 22.06 -20.49 -1.79
C GLU A 726 21.73 -20.13 -0.34
N VAL A 727 20.67 -20.72 0.24
CA VAL A 727 20.15 -20.34 1.57
C VAL A 727 20.68 -21.24 2.69
N TYR A 728 20.74 -22.54 2.44
CA TYR A 728 21.17 -23.57 3.40
C TYR A 728 22.25 -24.47 2.81
N PRO A 729 23.48 -23.98 2.57
CA PRO A 729 24.57 -24.80 2.04
C PRO A 729 25.03 -25.90 3.00
N ASP A 730 24.73 -25.79 4.29
CA ASP A 730 25.05 -26.69 5.39
C ASP A 730 23.98 -27.79 5.62
N ARG A 731 22.95 -27.88 4.78
CA ARG A 731 21.89 -28.90 4.92
C ARG A 731 22.41 -30.30 4.69
N ILE A 732 21.76 -31.26 5.32
CA ILE A 732 21.98 -32.70 5.10
C ILE A 732 20.73 -33.36 4.52
N TYR A 733 20.92 -34.36 3.67
CA TYR A 733 19.84 -35.17 3.14
C TYR A 733 19.71 -36.44 3.99
N VAL A 734 18.48 -36.74 4.43
CA VAL A 734 18.15 -37.92 5.22
C VAL A 734 17.31 -38.89 4.41
N SER A 735 17.58 -40.18 4.56
CA SER A 735 16.95 -41.25 3.78
C SER A 735 15.85 -42.01 4.55
N SER A 736 15.77 -41.82 5.85
CA SER A 736 14.80 -42.48 6.71
C SER A 736 14.40 -41.65 7.92
N PRO A 737 13.21 -41.89 8.51
CA PRO A 737 12.83 -41.28 9.78
C PRO A 737 13.79 -41.59 10.93
N GLN A 738 14.45 -42.74 10.90
CA GLN A 738 15.46 -43.10 11.88
C GLN A 738 16.70 -42.19 11.80
N GLU A 739 17.14 -41.85 10.59
CA GLU A 739 18.26 -40.92 10.37
C GLU A 739 17.90 -39.50 10.83
N VAL A 740 16.63 -39.06 10.63
CA VAL A 740 16.12 -37.80 11.21
C VAL A 740 16.32 -37.78 12.72
N ARG A 741 16.00 -38.88 13.41
CA ARG A 741 16.18 -39.02 14.85
C ARG A 741 17.65 -38.93 15.25
N GLU A 742 18.50 -39.69 14.59
CA GLU A 742 19.94 -39.78 14.91
C GLU A 742 20.62 -38.42 14.80
N GLU A 743 20.38 -37.68 13.72
CA GLU A 743 20.95 -36.36 13.52
C GLU A 743 20.35 -35.32 14.49
N THR A 744 19.07 -35.38 14.79
CA THR A 744 18.42 -34.51 15.80
C THR A 744 18.97 -34.75 17.17
N MET A 745 19.14 -36.02 17.60
CA MET A 745 19.69 -36.40 18.87
C MET A 745 21.15 -35.94 18.99
N LYS A 746 21.96 -36.14 17.95
CA LYS A 746 23.35 -35.67 17.91
C LYS A 746 23.42 -34.15 18.07
N PHE A 747 22.59 -33.41 17.30
CA PHE A 747 22.54 -31.95 17.39
C PHE A 747 22.25 -31.46 18.80
N TRP A 748 21.26 -32.01 19.50
CA TRP A 748 20.91 -31.55 20.83
C TRP A 748 21.94 -31.99 21.90
N LYS A 749 22.56 -33.18 21.78
CA LYS A 749 23.62 -33.64 22.70
C LYS A 749 24.88 -32.78 22.66
N GLU A 750 25.26 -32.30 21.53
CA GLU A 750 26.41 -31.44 21.35
C GLU A 750 26.20 -30.01 21.89
N ARG A 751 24.96 -29.63 22.24
CA ARG A 751 24.54 -28.27 22.55
C ARG A 751 23.73 -28.14 23.87
N SER A 752 23.53 -29.28 24.58
CA SER A 752 23.12 -29.31 25.99
C SER A 752 24.38 -29.16 26.86
#